data_bc5baf7f0bf6cd18c2cae6f474af1b9c
#
_entry.id   bc5baf7f0bf6cd18c2cae6f474af1b9c
#
_cell.length_a   1.000
_cell.length_b   1.000
_cell.length_c   1.000
_cell.angle_alpha   90.00
_cell.angle_beta   90.00
_cell.angle_gamma   90.00
#
_symmetry.space_group_name_H-M   'P 1'
#
loop_
_entity.id
_entity.type
_entity.pdbx_description
1 polymer ?
#
loop_
_entity_poly.entity_id
_entity_poly.type
_entity_poly.pdbx_seq_one_letter_code
_entity_poly.pdbx_strand_id
1 'polypeptide(L)'
;MRWSFPATFLLCTSAFSQQINPPLTAADYARAEKFMGYNTAPLVFGAGVRPAFVAESDRFWYRVTREQGSEFMLVDPAKVTKAPAFNHAGLAAALSAAAGVNWQPGKLPFQTLEFSADGNSVSVTVAGRNYQCRLDGSKCAATTGAARASGLGRGPGRAPDSPSPDKRKIAFLRDYNLWVRDATSGKETQLTTDGVKDNGYATDNAGWTKSERPILRWSPDSRKIATYQQDQRGVGEMYLVNTAVGHPKLEAWKYPLPGDEIVTTIRRVVIDVESRQVTALNIAPDQHRSTLCDDIACRNGEWEDVQWSPDAAKLAFVSTSRDHKQARLREADAVTGAVREITEEAVETQFESGDGKSNWKVLYGSDEFLWYSEKSGYGHLYLGDWKTGKLKAPVTSGEWLVRQVLRVDERARVIYFLGAGREKGRDPYFTHLYKAGFDGKGLTLLTPENANHEVTLSPSGQYFVDSYSTPDTPPVTVLRDSAGKLLSTLEKADISKLLASGWKPPVPFTVKARDGVTDLYGLLFVPTQADPAKKYPIVNHIYPGPQAGSVGSRSFAASRGDAQALAELGFVVIEIDGMGNPTRSKKFHDAYYGNMGDNTLPDQIAGMKQIAARFPYVDLDRAGIYGHSGGGYATADALFRYPDFFKVGISEAGNHDNRNYEDDWGERYQGLLRRNSDGSTNYDDQANQNLAKNLKGHLLLAHGTMDNNVPPYNTLLVVNELIRANKDFDLIMFPNRGHGFGNEPYMVRRRWDYFVRYLLGAEPPKGYELKAPEPQGF
;
A
#
# COMPACT_ATOMS: atom_id res chain seq x y z
N MET A 1 38.07 48.68 64.20
CA MET A 1 37.02 49.13 63.31
C MET A 1 37.20 48.45 61.95
N ARG A 2 36.42 47.46 61.65
CA ARG A 2 36.34 46.81 60.33
C ARG A 2 34.86 46.89 59.89
N TRP A 3 34.66 47.58 58.78
CA TRP A 3 33.33 47.76 58.18
C TRP A 3 33.13 46.61 57.19
N SER A 4 32.09 45.77 57.37
CA SER A 4 31.63 44.78 56.43
C SER A 4 30.45 45.39 55.68
N PHE A 5 30.54 45.37 54.32
CA PHE A 5 29.43 45.69 53.43
C PHE A 5 28.76 44.37 53.03
N PRO A 6 27.42 44.24 53.04
CA PRO A 6 26.75 43.10 52.47
C PRO A 6 26.58 43.28 50.94
N ALA A 7 27.05 42.33 50.16
CA ALA A 7 26.76 42.25 48.71
C ALA A 7 25.36 41.67 48.51
N THR A 8 24.45 42.49 48.02
CA THR A 8 23.11 42.03 47.58
C THR A 8 23.20 41.42 46.20
N PHE A 9 23.06 40.11 46.09
CA PHE A 9 22.90 39.41 44.83
C PHE A 9 21.45 39.64 44.34
N LEU A 10 21.28 40.42 43.27
CA LEU A 10 20.02 40.44 42.50
C LEU A 10 19.97 39.17 41.62
N LEU A 11 19.15 38.21 42.00
CA LEU A 11 18.72 37.10 41.14
C LEU A 11 17.73 37.67 40.11
N CYS A 12 18.18 37.94 38.90
CA CYS A 12 17.31 38.11 37.73
C CYS A 12 16.71 36.74 37.35
N THR A 13 15.56 36.41 37.88
CA THR A 13 14.71 35.38 37.35
C THR A 13 14.09 35.89 36.05
N SER A 14 14.66 35.53 34.91
CA SER A 14 13.98 35.69 33.62
C SER A 14 12.80 34.70 33.60
N ALA A 15 11.62 35.15 34.01
CA ALA A 15 10.38 34.49 33.73
C ALA A 15 10.18 34.54 32.21
N PHE A 16 10.43 33.42 31.53
CA PHE A 16 9.89 33.22 30.20
C PHE A 16 8.36 33.22 30.33
N SER A 17 7.73 34.36 30.06
CA SER A 17 6.29 34.35 29.81
C SER A 17 6.06 33.57 28.53
N GLN A 18 5.52 32.35 28.65
CA GLN A 18 4.95 31.65 27.53
C GLN A 18 3.94 32.60 26.88
N GLN A 19 4.24 33.05 25.66
CA GLN A 19 3.31 33.87 24.89
C GLN A 19 2.13 32.98 24.53
N ILE A 20 1.05 33.03 25.29
CA ILE A 20 -0.18 32.28 25.03
C ILE A 20 -0.78 32.88 23.76
N ASN A 21 -0.78 32.10 22.66
CA ASN A 21 -1.47 32.51 21.45
C ASN A 21 -2.99 32.61 21.71
N PRO A 22 -3.71 33.47 20.99
CA PRO A 22 -5.16 33.54 21.15
C PRO A 22 -5.78 32.18 20.82
N PRO A 23 -6.88 31.80 21.51
CA PRO A 23 -7.58 30.56 21.24
C PRO A 23 -8.01 30.48 19.77
N LEU A 24 -7.90 29.28 19.17
CA LEU A 24 -8.49 29.02 17.88
C LEU A 24 -10.01 28.84 18.01
N THR A 25 -10.72 29.29 16.98
CA THR A 25 -12.19 29.25 16.94
C THR A 25 -12.69 28.09 16.10
N ALA A 26 -13.98 27.78 16.21
CA ALA A 26 -14.63 26.83 15.31
C ALA A 26 -14.53 27.26 13.83
N ALA A 27 -14.41 28.56 13.52
CA ALA A 27 -14.20 29.05 12.17
C ALA A 27 -12.79 28.73 11.64
N ASP A 28 -11.77 28.70 12.49
CA ASP A 28 -10.43 28.29 12.11
C ASP A 28 -10.37 26.80 11.74
N TYR A 29 -11.04 25.96 12.54
CA TYR A 29 -11.15 24.54 12.25
C TYR A 29 -11.98 24.27 10.99
N ALA A 30 -13.08 25.00 10.80
CA ALA A 30 -13.90 24.90 9.58
C ALA A 30 -13.12 25.35 8.33
N ARG A 31 -12.21 26.33 8.45
CA ARG A 31 -11.29 26.72 7.37
C ARG A 31 -10.33 25.58 7.05
N ALA A 32 -9.71 24.99 8.07
CA ALA A 32 -8.82 23.84 7.90
C ALA A 32 -9.52 22.62 7.27
N GLU A 33 -10.73 22.31 7.73
CA GLU A 33 -11.53 21.20 7.25
C GLU A 33 -11.84 21.27 5.75
N LYS A 34 -11.89 22.47 5.15
CA LYS A 34 -12.08 22.64 3.70
C LYS A 34 -11.01 21.93 2.88
N PHE A 35 -9.82 21.68 3.44
CA PHE A 35 -8.71 21.01 2.77
C PHE A 35 -8.66 19.49 3.02
N MET A 36 -9.62 18.94 3.74
CA MET A 36 -9.78 17.49 3.86
C MET A 36 -10.23 16.87 2.54
N GLY A 37 -9.80 15.63 2.29
CA GLY A 37 -10.02 14.95 1.01
C GLY A 37 -11.48 14.86 0.56
N TYR A 38 -12.42 14.71 1.50
CA TYR A 38 -13.85 14.67 1.18
C TYR A 38 -14.42 16.02 0.69
N ASN A 39 -13.71 17.12 0.96
CA ASN A 39 -14.07 18.45 0.46
C ASN A 39 -13.32 18.83 -0.82
N THR A 40 -12.07 18.39 -0.97
CA THR A 40 -11.21 18.77 -2.10
C THR A 40 -11.34 17.84 -3.30
N ALA A 41 -11.45 16.52 -3.11
CA ALA A 41 -11.56 15.57 -4.20
C ALA A 41 -12.77 15.81 -5.14
N PRO A 42 -13.97 16.21 -4.65
CA PRO A 42 -15.10 16.54 -5.52
C PRO A 42 -14.88 17.78 -6.41
N LEU A 43 -13.83 18.57 -6.18
CA LEU A 43 -13.51 19.77 -6.95
C LEU A 43 -12.52 19.51 -8.10
N VAL A 44 -12.18 18.23 -8.34
CA VAL A 44 -11.28 17.79 -9.42
C VAL A 44 -12.07 17.01 -10.46
N PHE A 45 -12.00 17.43 -11.71
CA PHE A 45 -12.72 16.81 -12.83
C PHE A 45 -11.73 16.30 -13.88
N GLY A 46 -12.13 15.31 -14.67
CA GLY A 46 -11.30 14.77 -15.74
C GLY A 46 -10.06 13.99 -15.27
N ALA A 47 -9.97 13.64 -13.98
CA ALA A 47 -8.90 12.84 -13.42
C ALA A 47 -9.33 11.37 -13.25
N GLY A 48 -8.36 10.49 -12.91
CA GLY A 48 -8.63 9.11 -12.49
C GLY A 48 -9.11 8.19 -13.61
N VAL A 49 -8.63 8.38 -14.83
CA VAL A 49 -8.93 7.49 -15.96
C VAL A 49 -8.36 6.10 -15.69
N ARG A 50 -9.24 5.11 -15.60
CA ARG A 50 -8.89 3.69 -15.44
C ARG A 50 -9.49 2.90 -16.61
N PRO A 51 -8.67 2.47 -17.58
CA PRO A 51 -9.17 1.75 -18.74
C PRO A 51 -9.65 0.35 -18.37
N ALA A 52 -10.86 0.00 -18.82
CA ALA A 52 -11.41 -1.36 -18.76
C ALA A 52 -11.57 -1.88 -20.19
N PHE A 53 -10.83 -2.92 -20.55
CA PHE A 53 -10.81 -3.45 -21.91
C PHE A 53 -12.09 -4.20 -22.26
N VAL A 54 -12.52 -4.08 -23.51
CA VAL A 54 -13.71 -4.75 -24.05
C VAL A 54 -13.29 -6.14 -24.53
N ALA A 55 -13.62 -7.16 -23.76
CA ALA A 55 -13.19 -8.54 -24.00
C ALA A 55 -11.66 -8.64 -24.25
N GLU A 56 -11.23 -9.41 -25.23
CA GLU A 56 -9.81 -9.60 -25.60
C GLU A 56 -9.32 -8.58 -26.64
N SER A 57 -10.02 -7.43 -26.78
CA SER A 57 -9.65 -6.40 -27.74
C SER A 57 -8.89 -5.24 -27.07
N ASP A 58 -8.21 -4.43 -27.90
CA ASP A 58 -7.55 -3.20 -27.41
C ASP A 58 -8.53 -2.05 -27.18
N ARG A 59 -9.80 -2.19 -27.59
CA ARG A 59 -10.84 -1.22 -27.27
C ARG A 59 -11.08 -1.23 -25.76
N PHE A 60 -11.23 -0.04 -25.17
CA PHE A 60 -11.48 0.11 -23.76
C PHE A 60 -12.49 1.21 -23.48
N TRP A 61 -13.14 1.10 -22.35
CA TRP A 61 -13.95 2.17 -21.80
C TRP A 61 -13.36 2.63 -20.46
N TYR A 62 -13.72 3.86 -20.09
CA TYR A 62 -13.43 4.39 -18.76
C TYR A 62 -14.56 5.30 -18.29
N ARG A 63 -14.68 5.45 -16.99
CA ARG A 63 -15.58 6.42 -16.37
C ARG A 63 -14.79 7.64 -15.96
N VAL A 64 -15.30 8.82 -16.27
CA VAL A 64 -14.68 10.10 -15.91
C VAL A 64 -15.67 11.01 -15.21
N THR A 65 -15.21 11.68 -14.14
CA THR A 65 -16.02 12.66 -13.39
C THR A 65 -15.99 14.00 -14.11
N ARG A 66 -17.19 14.58 -14.27
CA ARG A 66 -17.42 15.92 -14.79
C ARG A 66 -18.12 16.75 -13.74
N GLU A 67 -18.24 18.05 -13.94
CA GLU A 67 -18.95 18.94 -13.03
C GLU A 67 -20.41 18.52 -12.80
N GLN A 68 -21.10 18.05 -13.84
CA GLN A 68 -22.51 17.65 -13.79
C GLN A 68 -22.72 16.16 -13.49
N GLY A 69 -21.68 15.44 -13.07
CA GLY A 69 -21.75 14.01 -12.78
C GLY A 69 -20.64 13.22 -13.44
N SER A 70 -20.94 12.04 -13.98
CA SER A 70 -19.94 11.16 -14.60
C SER A 70 -20.36 10.73 -16.00
N GLU A 71 -19.37 10.56 -16.85
CA GLU A 71 -19.52 10.06 -18.22
C GLU A 71 -18.76 8.76 -18.39
N PHE A 72 -19.30 7.87 -19.22
CA PHE A 72 -18.62 6.66 -19.68
C PHE A 72 -18.16 6.89 -21.11
N MET A 73 -16.84 6.76 -21.34
CA MET A 73 -16.21 6.99 -22.64
C MET A 73 -15.71 5.66 -23.20
N LEU A 74 -15.83 5.47 -24.51
CA LEU A 74 -15.30 4.34 -25.26
C LEU A 74 -14.19 4.83 -26.18
N VAL A 75 -13.06 4.12 -26.18
CA VAL A 75 -11.89 4.40 -27.02
C VAL A 75 -11.61 3.20 -27.94
N ASP A 76 -11.38 3.49 -29.20
CA ASP A 76 -10.85 2.53 -30.19
C ASP A 76 -9.43 2.98 -30.58
N PRO A 77 -8.37 2.36 -30.01
CA PRO A 77 -6.99 2.78 -30.27
C PRO A 77 -6.57 2.65 -31.73
N ALA A 78 -7.06 1.63 -32.43
CA ALA A 78 -6.70 1.41 -33.84
C ALA A 78 -7.23 2.50 -34.77
N LYS A 79 -8.36 3.10 -34.42
CA LYS A 79 -8.97 4.24 -35.18
C LYS A 79 -8.61 5.59 -34.58
N VAL A 80 -7.95 5.60 -33.42
CA VAL A 80 -7.68 6.81 -32.62
C VAL A 80 -8.96 7.62 -32.36
N THR A 81 -10.04 6.93 -32.00
CA THR A 81 -11.35 7.58 -31.74
C THR A 81 -11.73 7.47 -30.26
N LYS A 82 -12.36 8.53 -29.76
CA LYS A 82 -12.94 8.64 -28.43
C LYS A 82 -14.38 9.17 -28.55
N ALA A 83 -15.34 8.46 -27.98
CA ALA A 83 -16.75 8.85 -28.00
C ALA A 83 -17.44 8.41 -26.69
N PRO A 84 -18.64 8.95 -26.35
CA PRO A 84 -19.45 8.38 -25.29
C PRO A 84 -19.70 6.88 -25.52
N ALA A 85 -19.56 6.07 -24.48
CA ALA A 85 -19.72 4.61 -24.56
C ALA A 85 -21.15 4.19 -24.96
N PHE A 86 -22.12 5.06 -24.70
CA PHE A 86 -23.54 4.91 -25.06
C PHE A 86 -24.25 6.28 -24.98
N ASN A 87 -25.50 6.33 -25.44
CA ASN A 87 -26.34 7.51 -25.24
C ASN A 87 -26.75 7.59 -23.74
N HIS A 88 -26.06 8.44 -22.95
CA HIS A 88 -26.28 8.58 -21.51
C HIS A 88 -27.72 8.99 -21.16
N ALA A 89 -28.32 9.91 -21.91
CA ALA A 89 -29.68 10.38 -21.66
C ALA A 89 -30.71 9.28 -21.93
N GLY A 90 -30.60 8.62 -23.09
CA GLY A 90 -31.46 7.51 -23.47
C GLY A 90 -31.34 6.32 -22.50
N LEU A 91 -30.09 5.93 -22.14
CA LEU A 91 -29.85 4.83 -21.21
C LEU A 91 -30.39 5.15 -19.80
N ALA A 92 -30.22 6.38 -19.30
CA ALA A 92 -30.81 6.80 -18.04
C ALA A 92 -32.32 6.68 -18.03
N ALA A 93 -33.01 7.14 -19.10
CA ALA A 93 -34.44 7.05 -19.24
C ALA A 93 -34.92 5.57 -19.32
N ALA A 94 -34.29 4.75 -20.18
CA ALA A 94 -34.64 3.34 -20.33
C ALA A 94 -34.39 2.51 -19.06
N LEU A 95 -33.27 2.77 -18.36
CA LEU A 95 -32.96 2.11 -17.09
C LEU A 95 -33.96 2.56 -16.00
N SER A 96 -34.31 3.84 -15.95
CA SER A 96 -35.31 4.38 -15.02
C SER A 96 -36.67 3.69 -15.20
N ALA A 97 -37.11 3.53 -16.45
CA ALA A 97 -38.33 2.83 -16.77
C ALA A 97 -38.29 1.34 -16.38
N ALA A 98 -37.17 0.66 -16.62
CA ALA A 98 -36.97 -0.75 -16.30
C ALA A 98 -36.82 -1.02 -14.79
N ALA A 99 -36.26 -0.08 -14.04
CA ALA A 99 -35.97 -0.23 -12.60
C ALA A 99 -37.03 0.43 -11.69
N GLY A 100 -37.92 1.27 -12.23
CA GLY A 100 -38.91 2.02 -11.47
C GLY A 100 -38.34 3.16 -10.62
N VAL A 101 -37.13 3.67 -10.97
CA VAL A 101 -36.41 4.74 -10.24
C VAL A 101 -35.91 5.77 -11.24
N ASN A 102 -36.07 7.06 -10.94
CA ASN A 102 -35.65 8.14 -11.84
C ASN A 102 -34.14 8.42 -11.72
N TRP A 103 -33.37 8.00 -12.72
CA TRP A 103 -31.93 8.24 -12.84
C TRP A 103 -31.61 9.39 -13.78
N GLN A 104 -30.62 10.20 -13.40
CA GLN A 104 -30.10 11.28 -14.25
C GLN A 104 -28.93 10.80 -15.10
N PRO A 105 -28.70 11.34 -16.32
CA PRO A 105 -27.63 10.91 -17.21
C PRO A 105 -26.22 10.94 -16.60
N GLY A 106 -25.92 11.97 -15.80
CA GLY A 106 -24.63 12.12 -15.11
C GLY A 106 -24.54 11.40 -13.76
N LYS A 107 -25.62 10.76 -13.30
CA LYS A 107 -25.71 10.08 -11.99
C LYS A 107 -26.24 8.66 -12.13
N LEU A 108 -25.72 7.92 -13.10
CA LEU A 108 -26.07 6.52 -13.31
C LEU A 108 -25.63 5.67 -12.10
N PRO A 109 -26.45 4.68 -11.66
CA PRO A 109 -26.27 3.96 -10.38
C PRO A 109 -25.27 2.81 -10.46
N PHE A 110 -24.38 2.80 -11.44
CA PHE A 110 -23.36 1.77 -11.61
C PHE A 110 -21.99 2.40 -11.87
N GLN A 111 -20.94 1.65 -11.52
CA GLN A 111 -19.54 2.07 -11.69
C GLN A 111 -18.85 1.29 -12.82
N THR A 112 -19.37 0.11 -13.13
CA THR A 112 -18.82 -0.85 -14.08
C THR A 112 -19.89 -1.30 -15.06
N LEU A 113 -19.47 -1.73 -16.24
CA LEU A 113 -20.31 -2.28 -17.28
C LEU A 113 -19.56 -3.34 -18.09
N GLU A 114 -20.30 -4.24 -18.73
CA GLU A 114 -19.78 -5.23 -19.67
C GLU A 114 -20.44 -5.05 -21.03
N PHE A 115 -19.64 -4.96 -22.09
CA PHE A 115 -20.17 -4.95 -23.46
C PHE A 115 -20.65 -6.34 -23.87
N SER A 116 -21.78 -6.44 -24.56
CA SER A 116 -22.19 -7.66 -25.23
C SER A 116 -21.24 -8.07 -26.34
N ALA A 117 -21.21 -9.36 -26.68
CA ALA A 117 -20.31 -9.88 -27.72
C ALA A 117 -20.54 -9.24 -29.10
N ASP A 118 -21.77 -8.84 -29.41
CA ASP A 118 -22.14 -8.13 -30.65
C ASP A 118 -21.83 -6.62 -30.60
N GLY A 119 -21.40 -6.12 -29.44
CA GLY A 119 -21.06 -4.70 -29.25
C GLY A 119 -22.24 -3.73 -29.30
N ASN A 120 -23.50 -4.19 -29.27
CA ASN A 120 -24.70 -3.35 -29.39
C ASN A 120 -25.39 -3.01 -28.08
N SER A 121 -24.99 -3.66 -26.99
CA SER A 121 -25.55 -3.45 -25.65
C SER A 121 -24.50 -3.54 -24.54
N VAL A 122 -24.87 -3.05 -23.37
CA VAL A 122 -24.07 -3.17 -22.14
C VAL A 122 -24.91 -3.84 -21.06
N SER A 123 -24.26 -4.67 -20.27
CA SER A 123 -24.79 -5.24 -19.04
C SER A 123 -24.31 -4.41 -17.85
N VAL A 124 -25.23 -4.04 -16.96
CA VAL A 124 -24.96 -3.26 -15.75
C VAL A 124 -25.68 -3.88 -14.57
N THR A 125 -25.12 -3.76 -13.37
CA THR A 125 -25.74 -4.22 -12.13
C THR A 125 -26.18 -3.02 -11.31
N VAL A 126 -27.46 -2.98 -10.94
CA VAL A 126 -28.09 -1.92 -10.15
C VAL A 126 -28.86 -2.55 -8.99
N ALA A 127 -28.52 -2.18 -7.75
CA ALA A 127 -29.15 -2.71 -6.54
C ALA A 127 -29.28 -4.25 -6.52
N GLY A 128 -28.22 -4.96 -6.96
CA GLY A 128 -28.19 -6.43 -7.00
C GLY A 128 -28.97 -7.08 -8.15
N ARG A 129 -29.51 -6.29 -9.09
CA ARG A 129 -30.20 -6.79 -10.29
C ARG A 129 -29.40 -6.45 -11.54
N ASN A 130 -29.35 -7.38 -12.48
CA ASN A 130 -28.68 -7.20 -13.77
C ASN A 130 -29.66 -6.64 -14.80
N TYR A 131 -29.19 -5.68 -15.58
CA TYR A 131 -29.92 -5.08 -16.70
C TYR A 131 -29.05 -5.14 -17.94
N GLN A 132 -29.67 -5.47 -19.08
CA GLN A 132 -29.06 -5.31 -20.40
C GLN A 132 -29.67 -4.11 -21.08
N CYS A 133 -28.83 -3.15 -21.46
CA CYS A 133 -29.24 -1.88 -22.06
C CYS A 133 -28.61 -1.71 -23.44
N ARG A 134 -29.40 -1.26 -24.43
CA ARG A 134 -28.87 -0.91 -25.77
C ARG A 134 -28.02 0.35 -25.71
N LEU A 135 -26.96 0.40 -26.51
CA LEU A 135 -26.04 1.56 -26.53
C LEU A 135 -26.73 2.84 -27.04
N ASP A 136 -27.73 2.71 -27.92
CA ASP A 136 -28.54 3.83 -28.41
C ASP A 136 -29.48 4.42 -27.34
N GLY A 137 -29.58 3.74 -26.17
CA GLY A 137 -30.44 4.15 -25.07
C GLY A 137 -31.93 3.86 -25.29
N SER A 138 -32.30 3.10 -26.33
CA SER A 138 -33.71 2.86 -26.67
C SER A 138 -34.40 1.87 -25.72
N LYS A 139 -33.67 0.97 -25.06
CA LYS A 139 -34.26 -0.09 -24.21
C LYS A 139 -33.27 -0.57 -23.16
N CYS A 140 -33.75 -0.78 -21.92
CA CYS A 140 -33.14 -1.62 -20.90
C CYS A 140 -34.13 -2.70 -20.47
N ALA A 141 -33.63 -3.91 -20.21
CA ALA A 141 -34.44 -5.01 -19.68
C ALA A 141 -33.67 -5.71 -18.55
N ALA A 142 -34.40 -6.07 -17.48
CA ALA A 142 -33.83 -6.91 -16.44
C ALA A 142 -33.52 -8.31 -16.99
N THR A 143 -32.40 -8.88 -16.57
CA THR A 143 -31.96 -10.24 -16.97
C THR A 143 -32.01 -11.16 -15.76
N THR A 144 -32.35 -12.43 -15.99
CA THR A 144 -32.51 -13.47 -14.95
C THR A 144 -31.18 -14.10 -14.49
N GLY A 145 -30.03 -13.63 -14.99
CA GLY A 145 -28.72 -14.10 -14.56
C GLY A 145 -28.38 -13.65 -13.13
N ALA A 146 -27.73 -14.52 -12.35
CA ALA A 146 -27.16 -14.12 -11.06
C ALA A 146 -26.24 -12.90 -11.24
N ALA A 147 -26.35 -11.90 -10.37
CA ALA A 147 -25.49 -10.73 -10.40
C ALA A 147 -24.02 -11.20 -10.34
N ARG A 148 -23.29 -10.99 -11.43
CA ARG A 148 -21.82 -11.15 -11.39
C ARG A 148 -21.31 -10.00 -10.50
N ALA A 149 -20.67 -10.36 -9.42
CA ALA A 149 -19.96 -9.38 -8.58
C ALA A 149 -18.79 -8.83 -9.41
N SER A 150 -19.00 -7.68 -10.03
CA SER A 150 -17.91 -6.88 -10.56
C SER A 150 -17.02 -6.45 -9.39
N GLY A 151 -15.72 -6.69 -9.46
CA GLY A 151 -14.74 -6.61 -8.39
C GLY A 151 -14.43 -5.23 -7.80
N LEU A 152 -15.43 -4.46 -7.44
CA LEU A 152 -15.31 -3.22 -6.66
C LEU A 152 -16.55 -3.07 -5.75
N GLY A 153 -16.56 -3.81 -4.64
CA GLY A 153 -17.59 -3.68 -3.61
C GLY A 153 -17.81 -5.00 -2.88
N ARG A 154 -17.08 -5.23 -1.81
CA ARG A 154 -17.32 -6.35 -0.89
C ARG A 154 -18.61 -6.06 -0.12
N GLY A 155 -19.69 -6.75 -0.47
CA GLY A 155 -20.81 -6.95 0.43
C GLY A 155 -20.46 -8.04 1.44
N PRO A 156 -20.86 -7.97 2.71
CA PRO A 156 -20.61 -9.02 3.69
C PRO A 156 -21.40 -10.29 3.28
N GLY A 157 -20.72 -11.42 3.04
CA GLY A 157 -21.34 -12.73 3.03
C GLY A 157 -21.09 -13.70 1.86
N ARG A 158 -20.25 -13.37 0.88
CA ARG A 158 -19.87 -14.37 -0.13
C ARG A 158 -18.35 -14.47 -0.25
N ALA A 159 -17.80 -15.66 -0.02
CA ALA A 159 -16.40 -15.96 -0.28
C ALA A 159 -16.06 -15.60 -1.74
N PRO A 160 -14.94 -14.92 -2.02
CA PRO A 160 -14.57 -14.55 -3.37
C PRO A 160 -14.31 -15.80 -4.20
N ASP A 161 -15.05 -15.91 -5.29
CA ASP A 161 -14.95 -17.01 -6.26
C ASP A 161 -13.59 -17.00 -6.96
N SER A 162 -12.95 -18.16 -7.10
CA SER A 162 -11.75 -18.36 -7.91
C SER A 162 -12.08 -19.21 -9.15
N PRO A 163 -12.48 -18.59 -10.29
CA PRO A 163 -12.89 -19.31 -11.47
C PRO A 163 -11.70 -19.96 -12.19
N SER A 164 -11.95 -21.13 -12.82
CA SER A 164 -11.00 -21.74 -13.75
C SER A 164 -10.81 -20.88 -15.02
N PRO A 165 -9.69 -21.01 -15.75
CA PRO A 165 -9.44 -20.28 -16.99
C PRO A 165 -10.57 -20.42 -18.03
N ASP A 166 -11.16 -21.63 -18.18
CA ASP A 166 -12.31 -21.89 -19.06
C ASP A 166 -13.66 -21.42 -18.50
N LYS A 167 -13.68 -20.85 -17.26
CA LYS A 167 -14.85 -20.34 -16.54
C LYS A 167 -15.94 -21.38 -16.24
N ARG A 168 -15.64 -22.68 -16.38
CA ARG A 168 -16.61 -23.75 -16.12
C ARG A 168 -16.64 -24.21 -14.68
N LYS A 169 -15.59 -23.94 -13.91
CA LYS A 169 -15.47 -24.34 -12.50
C LYS A 169 -15.11 -23.15 -11.63
N ILE A 170 -15.53 -23.19 -10.38
CA ILE A 170 -15.27 -22.14 -9.38
C ILE A 170 -14.74 -22.83 -8.14
N ALA A 171 -13.50 -22.54 -7.74
CA ALA A 171 -12.91 -23.06 -6.52
C ALA A 171 -13.32 -22.19 -5.31
N PHE A 172 -13.56 -22.83 -4.18
CA PHE A 172 -13.91 -22.17 -2.91
C PHE A 172 -13.52 -23.04 -1.71
N LEU A 173 -13.50 -22.43 -0.53
CA LEU A 173 -13.18 -23.10 0.73
C LEU A 173 -14.46 -23.45 1.50
N ARG A 174 -14.45 -24.63 2.13
CA ARG A 174 -15.46 -25.06 3.11
C ARG A 174 -14.81 -26.02 4.10
N ASP A 175 -14.98 -25.77 5.39
CA ASP A 175 -14.48 -26.61 6.47
C ASP A 175 -13.00 -26.98 6.30
N TYR A 176 -12.15 -25.97 6.03
CA TYR A 176 -10.70 -26.08 5.81
C TYR A 176 -10.28 -26.93 4.58
N ASN A 177 -11.23 -27.29 3.73
CA ASN A 177 -11.00 -28.07 2.53
C ASN A 177 -11.31 -27.29 1.26
N LEU A 178 -10.62 -27.66 0.17
CA LEU A 178 -10.84 -27.08 -1.15
C LEU A 178 -11.96 -27.83 -1.87
N TRP A 179 -12.87 -27.06 -2.44
CA TRP A 179 -14.02 -27.52 -3.22
C TRP A 179 -14.06 -26.83 -4.56
N VAL A 180 -14.72 -27.45 -5.52
CA VAL A 180 -15.06 -26.82 -6.80
C VAL A 180 -16.56 -26.95 -7.04
N ARG A 181 -17.13 -25.89 -7.65
CA ARG A 181 -18.53 -25.84 -8.12
C ARG A 181 -18.53 -25.71 -9.63
N ASP A 182 -19.31 -26.52 -10.32
CA ASP A 182 -19.61 -26.35 -11.74
C ASP A 182 -20.43 -25.10 -11.95
N ALA A 183 -19.96 -24.21 -12.83
CA ALA A 183 -20.56 -22.87 -13.01
C ALA A 183 -21.95 -22.92 -13.68
N THR A 184 -22.28 -24.01 -14.37
CA THR A 184 -23.56 -24.18 -15.10
C THR A 184 -24.58 -24.92 -14.26
N SER A 185 -24.21 -26.09 -13.74
CA SER A 185 -25.14 -26.96 -13.00
C SER A 185 -25.22 -26.63 -11.51
N GLY A 186 -24.24 -25.87 -10.96
CA GLY A 186 -24.12 -25.62 -9.54
C GLY A 186 -23.66 -26.83 -8.72
N LYS A 187 -23.35 -27.99 -9.35
CA LYS A 187 -22.88 -29.19 -8.67
C LYS A 187 -21.54 -28.91 -7.98
N GLU A 188 -21.45 -29.25 -6.71
CA GLU A 188 -20.25 -29.10 -5.90
C GLU A 188 -19.49 -30.44 -5.77
N THR A 189 -18.18 -30.36 -5.75
CA THR A 189 -17.29 -31.52 -5.61
C THR A 189 -16.18 -31.16 -4.62
N GLN A 190 -16.01 -31.96 -3.58
CA GLN A 190 -14.92 -31.84 -2.62
C GLN A 190 -13.63 -32.39 -3.22
N LEU A 191 -12.55 -31.61 -3.20
CA LEU A 191 -11.24 -31.98 -3.74
C LEU A 191 -10.30 -32.54 -2.67
N THR A 192 -10.37 -32.01 -1.44
CA THR A 192 -9.55 -32.44 -0.31
C THR A 192 -10.45 -32.85 0.86
N THR A 193 -10.01 -33.79 1.71
CA THR A 193 -10.85 -34.36 2.77
C THR A 193 -10.19 -34.41 4.14
N ASP A 194 -8.91 -34.08 4.23
CA ASP A 194 -8.06 -34.15 5.43
C ASP A 194 -7.72 -32.76 5.99
N GLY A 195 -8.26 -31.69 5.41
CA GLY A 195 -8.16 -30.33 5.96
C GLY A 195 -8.96 -30.20 7.24
N VAL A 196 -8.32 -29.67 8.27
CA VAL A 196 -8.91 -29.42 9.60
C VAL A 196 -8.53 -28.03 10.10
N LYS A 197 -9.15 -27.59 11.19
CA LYS A 197 -8.75 -26.33 11.84
C LYS A 197 -7.22 -26.33 12.08
N ASP A 198 -6.59 -25.21 11.77
CA ASP A 198 -5.15 -24.98 11.90
C ASP A 198 -4.27 -25.89 10.99
N ASN A 199 -4.87 -26.63 10.06
CA ASN A 199 -4.18 -27.38 9.02
C ASN A 199 -5.06 -27.50 7.77
N GLY A 200 -5.38 -26.35 7.17
CA GLY A 200 -6.32 -26.23 6.05
C GLY A 200 -5.64 -26.10 4.69
N TYR A 201 -6.41 -26.34 3.65
CA TYR A 201 -5.97 -26.13 2.26
C TYR A 201 -6.30 -24.73 1.76
N ALA A 202 -5.38 -24.12 1.03
CA ALA A 202 -5.55 -22.84 0.35
C ALA A 202 -6.03 -21.69 1.29
N THR A 203 -5.83 -21.82 2.60
CA THR A 203 -6.26 -20.84 3.59
C THR A 203 -5.24 -19.71 3.71
N ASP A 204 -5.72 -18.49 3.97
CA ASP A 204 -4.90 -17.31 4.25
C ASP A 204 -5.44 -16.66 5.53
N ASN A 205 -5.06 -17.22 6.67
CA ASN A 205 -5.62 -16.89 7.97
C ASN A 205 -4.59 -16.97 9.12
N ALA A 206 -3.34 -16.60 8.86
CA ALA A 206 -2.29 -16.47 9.86
C ALA A 206 -1.86 -15.00 9.99
N GLY A 207 -1.28 -14.65 11.13
CA GLY A 207 -0.84 -13.30 11.41
C GLY A 207 -1.99 -12.29 11.32
N TRP A 208 -1.77 -11.17 10.67
CA TRP A 208 -2.78 -10.13 10.49
C TRP A 208 -3.78 -10.41 9.35
N THR A 209 -3.50 -11.38 8.49
CA THR A 209 -4.35 -11.71 7.34
C THR A 209 -5.50 -12.63 7.74
N LYS A 210 -6.70 -12.29 7.30
CA LYS A 210 -7.90 -13.13 7.40
C LYS A 210 -8.65 -13.05 6.08
N SER A 211 -8.52 -14.07 5.24
CA SER A 211 -9.21 -14.15 3.95
C SER A 211 -9.94 -15.47 3.79
N GLU A 212 -11.18 -15.40 3.32
CA GLU A 212 -11.94 -16.58 2.90
C GLU A 212 -11.71 -16.95 1.43
N ARG A 213 -10.94 -16.13 0.70
CA ARG A 213 -10.57 -16.41 -0.69
C ARG A 213 -9.54 -17.53 -0.72
N PRO A 214 -9.76 -18.61 -1.51
CA PRO A 214 -8.75 -19.64 -1.67
C PRO A 214 -7.53 -19.10 -2.42
N ILE A 215 -6.35 -19.30 -1.84
CA ILE A 215 -5.08 -18.97 -2.50
C ILE A 215 -4.65 -20.15 -3.35
N LEU A 216 -4.75 -19.97 -4.66
CA LEU A 216 -4.47 -21.04 -5.61
C LEU A 216 -4.11 -20.50 -7.00
N ARG A 217 -3.56 -21.39 -7.84
CA ARG A 217 -3.32 -21.12 -9.25
C ARG A 217 -3.85 -22.27 -10.11
N TRP A 218 -4.86 -22.01 -10.92
CA TRP A 218 -5.36 -22.96 -11.90
C TRP A 218 -4.32 -23.23 -12.98
N SER A 219 -4.23 -24.50 -13.43
CA SER A 219 -3.48 -24.83 -14.64
C SER A 219 -4.16 -24.25 -15.89
N PRO A 220 -3.40 -23.96 -16.96
CA PRO A 220 -3.95 -23.39 -18.20
C PRO A 220 -5.10 -24.22 -18.82
N ASP A 221 -5.07 -25.53 -18.67
CA ASP A 221 -6.08 -26.48 -19.17
C ASP A 221 -7.30 -26.63 -18.22
N SER A 222 -7.34 -25.90 -17.10
CA SER A 222 -8.41 -25.96 -16.08
C SER A 222 -8.60 -27.34 -15.40
N ARG A 223 -7.59 -28.20 -15.47
CA ARG A 223 -7.67 -29.58 -14.93
C ARG A 223 -6.96 -29.73 -13.59
N LYS A 224 -6.00 -28.89 -13.29
CA LYS A 224 -5.23 -28.95 -12.05
C LYS A 224 -5.26 -27.62 -11.29
N ILE A 225 -5.05 -27.70 -9.98
CA ILE A 225 -4.90 -26.57 -9.09
C ILE A 225 -3.58 -26.72 -8.34
N ALA A 226 -2.70 -25.72 -8.43
CA ALA A 226 -1.58 -25.55 -7.51
C ALA A 226 -2.06 -24.76 -6.30
N THR A 227 -1.77 -25.26 -5.10
CA THR A 227 -2.08 -24.63 -3.84
C THR A 227 -1.17 -25.18 -2.74
N TYR A 228 -1.55 -25.01 -1.49
CA TYR A 228 -0.81 -25.53 -0.33
C TYR A 228 -1.77 -25.99 0.77
N GLN A 229 -1.25 -26.78 1.70
CA GLN A 229 -1.83 -27.03 3.00
C GLN A 229 -1.05 -26.19 4.02
N GLN A 230 -1.74 -25.32 4.75
CA GLN A 230 -1.16 -24.44 5.76
C GLN A 230 -1.22 -25.13 7.13
N ASP A 231 -0.07 -25.34 7.75
CA ASP A 231 0.02 -25.93 9.07
C ASP A 231 0.37 -24.84 10.12
N GLN A 232 -0.56 -24.64 11.03
CA GLN A 232 -0.46 -23.70 12.14
C GLN A 232 -0.59 -24.39 13.51
N ARG A 233 -0.54 -25.72 13.54
CA ARG A 233 -0.65 -26.48 14.79
C ARG A 233 0.55 -26.20 15.69
N GLY A 234 0.27 -25.81 16.93
CA GLY A 234 1.30 -25.40 17.90
C GLY A 234 1.80 -23.96 17.74
N VAL A 235 1.41 -23.22 16.70
CA VAL A 235 1.69 -21.78 16.58
C VAL A 235 0.97 -21.02 17.69
N GLY A 236 1.63 -20.01 18.26
CA GLY A 236 1.09 -19.12 19.28
C GLY A 236 -0.21 -18.41 18.85
N GLU A 237 -0.99 -17.96 19.80
CA GLU A 237 -2.27 -17.29 19.54
C GLU A 237 -2.24 -15.84 20.01
N MET A 238 -2.88 -14.98 19.21
CA MET A 238 -3.22 -13.62 19.57
C MET A 238 -4.65 -13.55 20.11
N TYR A 239 -4.87 -12.66 21.08
CA TYR A 239 -6.15 -12.50 21.74
C TYR A 239 -6.60 -11.04 21.72
N LEU A 240 -7.83 -10.81 21.28
CA LEU A 240 -8.49 -9.51 21.37
C LEU A 240 -9.85 -9.68 22.05
N VAL A 241 -10.27 -8.65 22.78
CA VAL A 241 -11.54 -8.68 23.51
C VAL A 241 -12.48 -7.62 22.93
N ASN A 242 -13.55 -8.09 22.31
CA ASN A 242 -14.60 -7.21 21.80
C ASN A 242 -15.44 -6.70 22.97
N THR A 243 -15.53 -5.38 23.11
CA THR A 243 -16.25 -4.70 24.20
C THR A 243 -17.73 -4.59 23.84
N ALA A 244 -18.59 -5.15 24.71
CA ALA A 244 -20.04 -5.06 24.57
C ALA A 244 -20.70 -5.00 25.96
N VAL A 245 -21.97 -4.67 25.98
CA VAL A 245 -22.77 -4.81 27.21
C VAL A 245 -22.97 -6.30 27.50
N GLY A 246 -22.73 -6.73 28.72
CA GLY A 246 -22.75 -8.14 29.16
C GLY A 246 -21.37 -8.77 29.10
N HIS A 247 -21.28 -10.07 28.80
CA HIS A 247 -20.01 -10.77 28.71
C HIS A 247 -19.23 -10.36 27.48
N PRO A 248 -17.94 -9.99 27.63
CA PRO A 248 -17.11 -9.65 26.48
C PRO A 248 -16.87 -10.88 25.60
N LYS A 249 -16.69 -10.65 24.30
CA LYS A 249 -16.39 -11.72 23.35
C LYS A 249 -14.89 -11.76 23.08
N LEU A 250 -14.28 -12.93 23.31
CA LEU A 250 -12.88 -13.19 22.95
C LEU A 250 -12.77 -13.53 21.46
N GLU A 251 -11.83 -12.89 20.79
CA GLU A 251 -11.31 -13.31 19.47
C GLU A 251 -9.91 -13.88 19.66
N ALA A 252 -9.65 -15.07 19.13
CA ALA A 252 -8.37 -15.74 19.19
C ALA A 252 -8.02 -16.31 17.81
N TRP A 253 -6.76 -16.15 17.39
CA TRP A 253 -6.27 -16.70 16.12
C TRP A 253 -4.76 -16.91 16.17
N LYS A 254 -4.22 -17.69 15.22
CA LYS A 254 -2.79 -17.98 15.11
C LYS A 254 -2.02 -16.74 14.67
N TYR A 255 -0.98 -16.39 15.44
CA TYR A 255 -0.17 -15.22 15.21
C TYR A 255 1.27 -15.52 15.66
N PRO A 256 2.13 -15.99 14.74
CA PRO A 256 3.51 -16.29 15.06
C PRO A 256 4.32 -15.03 15.34
N LEU A 257 5.26 -15.11 16.28
CA LEU A 257 6.11 -14.01 16.71
C LEU A 257 7.58 -14.29 16.37
N PRO A 258 8.41 -13.24 16.17
CA PRO A 258 9.85 -13.42 16.02
C PRO A 258 10.47 -14.23 17.15
N GLY A 259 11.24 -15.24 16.75
CA GLY A 259 11.90 -16.16 17.69
C GLY A 259 11.03 -17.33 18.17
N ASP A 260 9.79 -17.49 17.73
CA ASP A 260 9.00 -18.68 17.97
C ASP A 260 9.65 -19.89 17.28
N GLU A 261 9.73 -21.04 17.99
CA GLU A 261 10.23 -22.28 17.43
C GLU A 261 9.28 -22.86 16.38
N ILE A 262 7.97 -22.71 16.63
CA ILE A 262 6.90 -23.19 15.75
C ILE A 262 6.22 -21.99 15.11
N VAL A 263 6.41 -21.83 13.81
CA VAL A 263 5.75 -20.81 12.99
C VAL A 263 4.87 -21.46 11.95
N THR A 264 4.01 -20.69 11.33
CA THR A 264 3.16 -21.15 10.22
C THR A 264 4.02 -21.69 9.09
N THR A 265 3.68 -22.88 8.59
CA THR A 265 4.34 -23.49 7.44
C THR A 265 3.35 -23.82 6.34
N ILE A 266 3.84 -23.89 5.09
CA ILE A 266 3.03 -24.27 3.92
C ILE A 266 3.65 -25.49 3.24
N ARG A 267 2.87 -26.53 3.03
CA ARG A 267 3.21 -27.68 2.22
C ARG A 267 2.56 -27.52 0.85
N ARG A 268 3.35 -27.27 -0.18
CA ARG A 268 2.86 -27.05 -1.54
C ARG A 268 2.31 -28.34 -2.13
N VAL A 269 1.15 -28.25 -2.82
CA VAL A 269 0.47 -29.37 -3.43
C VAL A 269 -0.06 -29.02 -4.82
N VAL A 270 -0.19 -30.05 -5.66
CA VAL A 270 -0.96 -30.01 -6.91
C VAL A 270 -2.15 -30.94 -6.77
N ILE A 271 -3.34 -30.46 -7.13
CA ILE A 271 -4.59 -31.22 -7.04
C ILE A 271 -5.14 -31.41 -8.46
N ASP A 272 -5.33 -32.65 -8.88
CA ASP A 272 -6.08 -32.96 -10.08
C ASP A 272 -7.59 -32.91 -9.79
N VAL A 273 -8.30 -32.05 -10.51
CA VAL A 273 -9.69 -31.71 -10.20
C VAL A 273 -10.66 -32.83 -10.52
N GLU A 274 -10.33 -33.70 -11.51
CA GLU A 274 -11.20 -34.77 -11.95
C GLU A 274 -11.01 -36.02 -11.09
N SER A 275 -9.77 -36.47 -10.92
CA SER A 275 -9.44 -37.65 -10.08
C SER A 275 -9.46 -37.33 -8.59
N ARG A 276 -9.37 -36.05 -8.20
CA ARG A 276 -9.23 -35.54 -6.83
C ARG A 276 -7.94 -36.00 -6.14
N GLN A 277 -6.93 -36.38 -6.92
CA GLN A 277 -5.63 -36.74 -6.39
C GLN A 277 -4.88 -35.52 -5.92
N VAL A 278 -4.41 -35.54 -4.66
CA VAL A 278 -3.53 -34.54 -4.08
C VAL A 278 -2.09 -35.02 -4.14
N THR A 279 -1.25 -34.34 -4.89
CA THR A 279 0.19 -34.62 -5.00
C THR A 279 0.97 -33.58 -4.22
N ALA A 280 1.60 -33.97 -3.11
CA ALA A 280 2.51 -33.11 -2.39
C ALA A 280 3.82 -32.94 -3.16
N LEU A 281 4.39 -31.72 -3.16
CA LEU A 281 5.72 -31.50 -3.71
C LEU A 281 6.78 -32.06 -2.76
N ASN A 282 7.79 -32.75 -3.31
CA ASN A 282 8.84 -33.44 -2.54
C ASN A 282 9.92 -32.48 -2.03
N ILE A 283 9.48 -31.51 -1.20
CA ILE A 283 10.34 -30.57 -0.47
C ILE A 283 9.83 -30.42 0.97
N ALA A 284 10.68 -29.94 1.85
CA ALA A 284 10.24 -29.50 3.18
C ALA A 284 9.23 -28.35 3.04
N PRO A 285 8.23 -28.23 3.94
CA PRO A 285 7.36 -27.08 3.98
C PRO A 285 8.16 -25.78 4.15
N ASP A 286 7.72 -24.70 3.52
CA ASP A 286 8.30 -23.38 3.72
C ASP A 286 8.00 -22.91 5.17
N GLN A 287 8.99 -22.27 5.84
CA GLN A 287 8.94 -21.90 7.27
C GLN A 287 8.30 -20.54 7.55
N HIS A 288 7.60 -20.01 6.60
CA HIS A 288 6.73 -18.85 6.75
C HIS A 288 5.75 -18.83 5.59
N ARG A 289 4.72 -18.03 5.70
CA ARG A 289 3.67 -18.02 4.69
C ARG A 289 3.93 -17.03 3.54
N SER A 290 4.66 -15.95 3.76
CA SER A 290 4.97 -15.01 2.70
C SER A 290 6.16 -15.48 1.86
N THR A 291 6.26 -14.96 0.65
CA THR A 291 7.32 -15.27 -0.29
C THR A 291 7.90 -13.99 -0.90
N LEU A 292 7.64 -13.67 -2.16
CA LEU A 292 8.14 -12.44 -2.79
C LEU A 292 7.25 -11.22 -2.53
N CYS A 293 5.97 -11.42 -2.25
CA CYS A 293 5.05 -10.36 -1.88
C CYS A 293 5.09 -10.10 -0.36
N ASP A 294 4.40 -9.07 0.10
CA ASP A 294 4.31 -8.75 1.54
C ASP A 294 3.53 -9.82 2.33
N ASP A 295 2.83 -10.68 1.63
CA ASP A 295 2.04 -11.78 2.16
C ASP A 295 2.05 -12.95 1.17
N ILE A 296 1.47 -14.11 1.53
CA ILE A 296 1.41 -15.29 0.66
C ILE A 296 0.72 -15.01 -0.68
N ALA A 297 -0.28 -14.13 -0.67
CA ALA A 297 -0.86 -13.55 -1.87
C ALA A 297 -0.38 -12.12 -2.05
N CYS A 298 -0.09 -11.70 -3.26
CA CYS A 298 0.16 -10.31 -3.56
C CYS A 298 -1.11 -9.46 -3.32
N ARG A 299 -0.97 -8.14 -3.27
CA ARG A 299 -2.08 -7.20 -2.95
C ARG A 299 -3.28 -7.28 -3.89
N ASN A 300 -3.10 -7.86 -5.10
CA ASN A 300 -4.20 -8.17 -6.02
C ASN A 300 -4.95 -9.45 -5.65
N GLY A 301 -4.50 -10.18 -4.62
CA GLY A 301 -5.06 -11.45 -4.16
C GLY A 301 -4.64 -12.66 -5.00
N GLU A 302 -3.64 -12.52 -5.87
CA GLU A 302 -3.12 -13.59 -6.69
C GLU A 302 -1.88 -14.23 -6.05
N TRP A 303 -1.75 -15.55 -6.20
CA TRP A 303 -0.53 -16.29 -5.82
C TRP A 303 0.48 -16.22 -6.96
N GLU A 304 1.30 -15.15 -6.96
CA GLU A 304 2.23 -14.84 -8.06
C GLU A 304 3.55 -15.60 -7.98
N ASP A 305 3.82 -16.29 -6.87
CA ASP A 305 5.04 -17.09 -6.68
C ASP A 305 5.03 -18.41 -7.43
N VAL A 306 3.98 -18.72 -8.19
CA VAL A 306 3.86 -19.94 -8.97
C VAL A 306 3.49 -19.67 -10.42
N GLN A 307 4.08 -20.43 -11.34
CA GLN A 307 3.79 -20.37 -12.77
C GLN A 307 3.68 -21.78 -13.36
N TRP A 308 2.59 -22.05 -14.05
CA TRP A 308 2.41 -23.29 -14.78
C TRP A 308 3.15 -23.29 -16.12
N SER A 309 3.67 -24.46 -16.53
CA SER A 309 4.04 -24.68 -17.93
C SER A 309 2.79 -24.65 -18.82
N PRO A 310 2.91 -24.27 -20.12
CA PRO A 310 1.78 -24.21 -21.03
C PRO A 310 1.01 -25.53 -21.19
N ASP A 311 1.68 -26.67 -21.06
CA ASP A 311 1.11 -28.01 -21.11
C ASP A 311 0.58 -28.51 -19.75
N ALA A 312 0.63 -27.72 -18.72
CA ALA A 312 0.24 -28.07 -17.35
C ALA A 312 0.97 -29.28 -16.74
N ALA A 313 2.13 -29.66 -17.29
CA ALA A 313 2.93 -30.78 -16.79
C ALA A 313 3.90 -30.37 -15.67
N LYS A 314 4.32 -29.11 -15.66
CA LYS A 314 5.30 -28.55 -14.71
C LYS A 314 4.75 -27.33 -13.98
N LEU A 315 5.22 -27.15 -12.75
CA LEU A 315 4.94 -25.97 -11.93
C LEU A 315 6.27 -25.36 -11.50
N ALA A 316 6.57 -24.15 -11.96
CA ALA A 316 7.66 -23.36 -11.44
C ALA A 316 7.18 -22.55 -10.21
N PHE A 317 8.03 -22.40 -9.20
CA PHE A 317 7.71 -21.63 -8.01
C PHE A 317 8.95 -21.07 -7.33
N VAL A 318 8.75 -20.00 -6.58
CA VAL A 318 9.77 -19.37 -5.72
C VAL A 318 9.43 -19.62 -4.27
N SER A 319 10.43 -19.92 -3.45
CA SER A 319 10.32 -19.91 -1.99
C SER A 319 11.51 -19.15 -1.39
N THR A 320 11.29 -18.55 -0.22
CA THR A 320 12.30 -17.80 0.52
C THR A 320 12.62 -18.47 1.85
N SER A 321 13.77 -18.16 2.43
CA SER A 321 14.08 -18.52 3.81
C SER A 321 13.27 -17.67 4.79
N ARG A 322 13.11 -18.11 6.04
CA ARG A 322 12.36 -17.43 7.10
C ARG A 322 12.83 -15.98 7.31
N ASP A 323 14.13 -15.72 7.19
CA ASP A 323 14.74 -14.40 7.28
C ASP A 323 14.80 -13.64 5.94
N HIS A 324 14.14 -14.17 4.92
CA HIS A 324 14.14 -13.64 3.53
C HIS A 324 15.51 -13.41 2.91
N LYS A 325 16.57 -14.03 3.43
CA LYS A 325 17.94 -13.89 2.89
C LYS A 325 18.22 -14.77 1.69
N GLN A 326 17.42 -15.81 1.47
CA GLN A 326 17.56 -16.73 0.37
C GLN A 326 16.26 -16.82 -0.42
N ALA A 327 16.34 -16.68 -1.73
CA ALA A 327 15.25 -16.93 -2.67
C ALA A 327 15.65 -18.06 -3.62
N ARG A 328 14.78 -19.08 -3.75
CA ARG A 328 15.01 -20.28 -4.56
C ARG A 328 13.94 -20.46 -5.61
N LEU A 329 14.35 -20.44 -6.88
CA LEU A 329 13.49 -20.80 -8.00
C LEU A 329 13.58 -22.28 -8.24
N ARG A 330 12.45 -22.96 -8.27
CA ARG A 330 12.30 -24.42 -8.41
C ARG A 330 11.28 -24.81 -9.47
N GLU A 331 11.39 -26.03 -9.97
CA GLU A 331 10.42 -26.65 -10.87
C GLU A 331 9.92 -27.97 -10.27
N ALA A 332 8.62 -28.16 -10.23
CA ALA A 332 8.00 -29.40 -9.81
C ALA A 332 7.34 -30.13 -11.00
N ASP A 333 7.41 -31.46 -11.00
CA ASP A 333 6.57 -32.30 -11.82
C ASP A 333 5.17 -32.38 -11.21
N ALA A 334 4.15 -32.01 -11.97
CA ALA A 334 2.79 -31.85 -11.46
C ALA A 334 2.08 -33.18 -11.16
N VAL A 335 2.64 -34.31 -11.57
CA VAL A 335 2.09 -35.68 -11.37
C VAL A 335 2.80 -36.40 -10.24
N THR A 336 4.13 -36.35 -10.24
CA THR A 336 4.96 -37.10 -9.30
C THR A 336 5.34 -36.30 -8.04
N GLY A 337 5.21 -34.96 -8.07
CA GLY A 337 5.67 -34.07 -7.02
C GLY A 337 7.19 -33.93 -6.97
N ALA A 338 7.96 -34.54 -7.86
CA ALA A 338 9.42 -34.44 -7.90
C ALA A 338 9.84 -32.98 -8.17
N VAL A 339 10.79 -32.47 -7.38
CA VAL A 339 11.23 -31.07 -7.44
C VAL A 339 12.69 -30.98 -7.84
N ARG A 340 12.99 -30.07 -8.76
CA ARG A 340 14.34 -29.67 -9.15
C ARG A 340 14.59 -28.22 -8.78
N GLU A 341 15.68 -27.93 -8.13
CA GLU A 341 16.16 -26.57 -7.93
C GLU A 341 16.76 -26.01 -9.22
N ILE A 342 16.36 -24.80 -9.59
CA ILE A 342 16.82 -24.10 -10.78
C ILE A 342 17.97 -23.18 -10.42
N THR A 343 17.70 -22.23 -9.51
CA THR A 343 18.70 -21.25 -9.04
C THR A 343 18.35 -20.78 -7.65
N GLU A 344 19.38 -20.36 -6.93
CA GLU A 344 19.29 -19.71 -5.61
C GLU A 344 20.01 -18.37 -5.65
N GLU A 345 19.46 -17.38 -4.98
CA GLU A 345 20.14 -16.13 -4.66
C GLU A 345 20.13 -15.91 -3.15
N ALA A 346 21.31 -15.64 -2.59
CA ALA A 346 21.51 -15.33 -1.19
C ALA A 346 22.02 -13.89 -1.03
N VAL A 347 21.49 -13.18 -0.03
CA VAL A 347 21.79 -11.78 0.28
C VAL A 347 22.10 -11.62 1.77
N GLU A 348 22.79 -10.54 2.15
CA GLU A 348 23.17 -10.29 3.55
C GLU A 348 22.01 -9.74 4.40
N THR A 349 21.07 -9.03 3.78
CA THR A 349 19.92 -8.39 4.44
C THR A 349 18.63 -9.12 4.11
N GLN A 350 17.83 -8.60 3.19
CA GLN A 350 16.65 -9.28 2.65
C GLN A 350 16.71 -9.36 1.13
N PHE A 351 16.15 -10.42 0.57
CA PHE A 351 15.93 -10.54 -0.86
C PHE A 351 14.74 -9.63 -1.26
N GLU A 352 14.99 -8.73 -2.22
CA GLU A 352 13.97 -7.84 -2.77
C GLU A 352 13.59 -8.28 -4.20
N SER A 353 12.32 -8.28 -4.52
CA SER A 353 11.81 -8.68 -5.83
C SER A 353 11.25 -7.52 -6.67
N GLY A 354 11.45 -6.27 -6.19
CA GLY A 354 10.96 -5.07 -6.84
C GLY A 354 9.67 -4.55 -6.22
N ASP A 355 9.78 -3.90 -5.07
CA ASP A 355 8.70 -3.17 -4.40
C ASP A 355 7.48 -4.08 -4.09
N GLY A 356 7.74 -5.28 -3.56
CA GLY A 356 6.71 -6.27 -3.24
C GLY A 356 5.98 -6.82 -4.47
N LYS A 357 6.65 -6.84 -5.64
CA LYS A 357 6.13 -7.39 -6.89
C LYS A 357 6.86 -8.67 -7.26
N SER A 358 6.17 -9.53 -7.98
CA SER A 358 6.74 -10.74 -8.54
C SER A 358 7.35 -10.43 -9.92
N ASN A 359 8.67 -10.18 -9.96
CA ASN A 359 9.40 -9.80 -11.17
C ASN A 359 10.26 -10.94 -11.73
N TRP A 360 9.70 -12.14 -11.79
CA TRP A 360 10.33 -13.30 -12.41
C TRP A 360 9.38 -13.96 -13.42
N LYS A 361 9.93 -14.69 -14.39
CA LYS A 361 9.13 -15.43 -15.36
C LYS A 361 9.93 -16.56 -15.99
N VAL A 362 9.30 -17.73 -16.13
CA VAL A 362 9.82 -18.83 -16.94
C VAL A 362 9.44 -18.63 -18.40
N LEU A 363 10.41 -18.77 -19.29
CA LEU A 363 10.29 -18.66 -20.73
C LEU A 363 10.40 -20.08 -21.33
N TYR A 364 9.31 -20.86 -21.19
CA TYR A 364 9.32 -22.28 -21.56
C TYR A 364 9.63 -22.51 -23.05
N GLY A 365 9.30 -21.55 -23.91
CA GLY A 365 9.59 -21.63 -25.36
C GLY A 365 11.09 -21.57 -25.74
N SER A 366 11.96 -21.09 -24.83
CA SER A 366 13.39 -20.92 -25.09
C SER A 366 14.29 -21.56 -24.03
N ASP A 367 13.76 -22.32 -23.08
CA ASP A 367 14.50 -22.88 -21.94
C ASP A 367 15.28 -21.78 -21.16
N GLU A 368 14.60 -20.66 -20.90
CA GLU A 368 15.19 -19.51 -20.20
C GLU A 368 14.27 -19.05 -19.05
N PHE A 369 14.80 -18.17 -18.20
CA PHE A 369 13.99 -17.47 -17.19
C PHE A 369 14.46 -16.04 -16.99
N LEU A 370 13.55 -15.16 -16.62
CA LEU A 370 13.84 -13.84 -16.14
C LEU A 370 13.88 -13.85 -14.61
N TRP A 371 14.85 -13.17 -14.06
CA TRP A 371 15.08 -13.10 -12.62
C TRP A 371 15.39 -11.67 -12.21
N TYR A 372 14.77 -11.21 -11.14
CA TYR A 372 15.08 -9.93 -10.52
C TYR A 372 16.16 -10.10 -9.48
N SER A 373 17.16 -9.20 -9.45
CA SER A 373 18.23 -9.24 -8.47
C SER A 373 18.82 -7.85 -8.24
N GLU A 374 19.16 -7.57 -6.98
CA GLU A 374 19.86 -6.35 -6.56
C GLU A 374 21.40 -6.53 -6.44
N LYS A 375 21.95 -7.63 -6.95
CA LYS A 375 23.40 -7.95 -6.83
C LYS A 375 24.35 -6.89 -7.39
N SER A 376 23.87 -5.99 -8.24
CA SER A 376 24.62 -4.85 -8.78
C SER A 376 24.51 -3.57 -7.94
N GLY A 377 23.80 -3.62 -6.80
CA GLY A 377 23.49 -2.47 -5.95
C GLY A 377 22.19 -1.76 -6.30
N TYR A 378 21.53 -2.19 -7.40
CA TYR A 378 20.21 -1.73 -7.84
C TYR A 378 19.40 -2.90 -8.38
N GLY A 379 18.08 -2.81 -8.28
CA GLY A 379 17.17 -3.84 -8.75
C GLY A 379 17.10 -3.92 -10.27
N HIS A 380 17.58 -5.02 -10.83
CA HIS A 380 17.63 -5.25 -12.28
C HIS A 380 17.15 -6.64 -12.69
N LEU A 381 16.76 -6.76 -13.97
CA LEU A 381 16.36 -8.01 -14.59
C LEU A 381 17.57 -8.71 -15.23
N TYR A 382 17.63 -10.01 -15.03
CA TYR A 382 18.65 -10.90 -15.59
C TYR A 382 17.98 -12.03 -16.38
N LEU A 383 18.57 -12.42 -17.49
CA LEU A 383 18.20 -13.60 -18.24
C LEU A 383 19.01 -14.80 -17.71
N GLY A 384 18.34 -15.90 -17.39
CA GLY A 384 18.96 -17.14 -16.94
C GLY A 384 18.69 -18.30 -17.89
N ASP A 385 19.49 -19.35 -17.78
CA ASP A 385 19.35 -20.60 -18.48
C ASP A 385 18.59 -21.61 -17.61
N TRP A 386 17.44 -22.10 -18.09
CA TRP A 386 16.55 -22.94 -17.30
C TRP A 386 17.12 -24.32 -16.97
N LYS A 387 17.99 -24.87 -17.84
CA LYS A 387 18.61 -26.19 -17.63
C LYS A 387 19.73 -26.16 -16.60
N THR A 388 20.57 -25.12 -16.67
CA THR A 388 21.75 -25.02 -15.82
C THR A 388 21.53 -24.12 -14.59
N GLY A 389 20.46 -23.33 -14.54
CA GLY A 389 20.19 -22.34 -13.50
C GLY A 389 21.09 -21.12 -13.52
N LYS A 390 22.05 -21.03 -14.45
CA LYS A 390 23.03 -19.93 -14.49
C LYS A 390 22.44 -18.68 -15.11
N LEU A 391 22.65 -17.54 -14.48
CA LEU A 391 22.36 -16.25 -15.08
C LEU A 391 23.32 -15.98 -16.25
N LYS A 392 22.78 -15.66 -17.42
CA LYS A 392 23.52 -15.40 -18.68
C LYS A 392 24.02 -13.96 -18.75
N ALA A 393 23.09 -13.01 -18.72
CA ALA A 393 23.36 -11.59 -18.93
C ALA A 393 22.34 -10.70 -18.21
N PRO A 394 22.71 -9.47 -17.82
CA PRO A 394 21.76 -8.48 -17.40
C PRO A 394 20.90 -8.01 -18.58
N VAL A 395 19.61 -7.97 -18.40
CA VAL A 395 18.64 -7.35 -19.33
C VAL A 395 18.58 -5.84 -19.08
N THR A 396 18.74 -5.42 -17.83
CA THR A 396 18.84 -4.03 -17.45
C THR A 396 20.04 -3.81 -16.53
N SER A 397 20.63 -2.61 -16.55
CA SER A 397 21.80 -2.28 -15.73
C SER A 397 21.93 -0.77 -15.56
N GLY A 398 22.68 -0.34 -14.54
CA GLY A 398 22.97 1.07 -14.25
C GLY A 398 22.58 1.49 -12.84
N GLU A 399 22.72 2.79 -12.53
CA GLU A 399 22.37 3.38 -11.23
C GLU A 399 20.89 3.81 -11.20
N TRP A 400 20.01 2.86 -11.39
CA TRP A 400 18.55 3.01 -11.41
C TRP A 400 17.93 1.62 -11.20
N LEU A 401 16.60 1.54 -11.01
CA LEU A 401 15.96 0.26 -10.72
C LEU A 401 14.72 -0.02 -11.59
N VAL A 402 14.48 -1.30 -11.83
CA VAL A 402 13.21 -1.83 -12.32
C VAL A 402 12.25 -1.94 -11.14
N ARG A 403 11.03 -1.42 -11.29
CA ARG A 403 9.98 -1.54 -10.27
C ARG A 403 9.05 -2.72 -10.53
N GLN A 404 8.58 -2.85 -11.77
CA GLN A 404 7.61 -3.88 -12.12
C GLN A 404 7.72 -4.27 -13.59
N VAL A 405 7.75 -5.57 -13.86
CA VAL A 405 7.55 -6.12 -15.20
C VAL A 405 6.05 -6.12 -15.52
N LEU A 406 5.65 -5.42 -16.58
CA LEU A 406 4.26 -5.34 -17.01
C LEU A 406 3.92 -6.40 -18.08
N ARG A 407 4.85 -6.65 -19.00
CA ARG A 407 4.66 -7.61 -20.09
C ARG A 407 5.97 -8.20 -20.55
N VAL A 408 5.96 -9.47 -20.83
CA VAL A 408 7.04 -10.20 -21.50
C VAL A 408 6.48 -10.73 -22.83
N ASP A 409 7.03 -10.23 -23.92
CA ASP A 409 6.75 -10.74 -25.26
C ASP A 409 7.85 -11.73 -25.64
N GLU A 410 7.58 -13.03 -25.42
CA GLU A 410 8.54 -14.09 -25.65
C GLU A 410 8.87 -14.24 -27.14
N ARG A 411 7.89 -14.00 -28.02
CA ARG A 411 8.05 -14.13 -29.49
C ARG A 411 8.93 -12.99 -30.04
N ALA A 412 8.66 -11.76 -29.64
CA ALA A 412 9.47 -10.59 -30.03
C ALA A 412 10.77 -10.48 -29.21
N ARG A 413 10.91 -11.23 -28.11
CA ARG A 413 12.00 -11.16 -27.13
C ARG A 413 12.17 -9.75 -26.56
N VAL A 414 11.07 -9.14 -26.14
CA VAL A 414 11.00 -7.79 -25.59
C VAL A 414 10.28 -7.80 -24.25
N ILE A 415 10.76 -6.99 -23.31
CA ILE A 415 10.12 -6.76 -22.01
C ILE A 415 9.65 -5.31 -21.93
N TYR A 416 8.44 -5.11 -21.42
CA TYR A 416 7.89 -3.81 -21.02
C TYR A 416 7.87 -3.77 -19.50
N PHE A 417 8.46 -2.74 -18.91
CA PHE A 417 8.59 -2.63 -17.47
C PHE A 417 8.55 -1.18 -16.98
N LEU A 418 8.14 -1.01 -15.75
CA LEU A 418 8.25 0.26 -15.03
C LEU A 418 9.62 0.33 -14.37
N GLY A 419 10.27 1.49 -14.48
CA GLY A 419 11.55 1.78 -13.85
C GLY A 419 11.57 3.17 -13.23
N ALA A 420 12.51 3.40 -12.31
CA ALA A 420 12.66 4.66 -11.59
C ALA A 420 14.15 5.03 -11.40
N GLY A 421 14.45 6.32 -11.31
CA GLY A 421 15.79 6.84 -11.03
C GLY A 421 16.74 6.94 -12.23
N ARG A 422 16.33 6.51 -13.43
CA ARG A 422 17.20 6.51 -14.63
C ARG A 422 17.36 7.90 -15.26
N GLU A 423 16.32 8.69 -15.26
CA GLU A 423 16.30 9.98 -15.94
C GLU A 423 16.92 11.05 -15.05
N LYS A 424 18.15 11.48 -15.38
CA LYS A 424 18.92 12.44 -14.57
C LYS A 424 18.21 13.77 -14.42
N GLY A 425 18.27 14.35 -13.23
CA GLY A 425 17.67 15.66 -12.92
C GLY A 425 16.16 15.61 -12.64
N ARG A 426 15.56 14.40 -12.63
CA ARG A 426 14.17 14.18 -12.22
C ARG A 426 14.13 13.64 -10.79
N ASP A 427 12.94 13.69 -10.17
CA ASP A 427 12.70 12.97 -8.93
C ASP A 427 12.94 11.47 -9.18
N PRO A 428 13.86 10.81 -8.43
CA PRO A 428 14.20 9.41 -8.68
C PRO A 428 13.07 8.44 -8.34
N TYR A 429 12.01 8.89 -7.70
CA TYR A 429 10.81 8.10 -7.43
C TYR A 429 9.77 8.16 -8.55
N PHE A 430 9.95 9.04 -9.57
CA PHE A 430 9.08 9.03 -10.73
C PHE A 430 9.21 7.73 -11.50
N THR A 431 8.08 7.10 -11.70
CA THR A 431 7.95 5.84 -12.44
C THR A 431 7.76 6.14 -13.93
N HIS A 432 8.54 5.48 -14.79
CA HIS A 432 8.45 5.59 -16.24
C HIS A 432 8.31 4.20 -16.86
N LEU A 433 7.64 4.14 -18.02
CA LEU A 433 7.58 2.92 -18.85
C LEU A 433 8.79 2.84 -19.77
N TYR A 434 9.42 1.68 -19.75
CA TYR A 434 10.53 1.31 -20.64
C TYR A 434 10.21 0.02 -21.38
N LYS A 435 10.94 -0.19 -22.49
CA LYS A 435 11.08 -1.49 -23.16
C LYS A 435 12.56 -1.80 -23.39
N ALA A 436 12.90 -3.09 -23.36
CA ALA A 436 14.23 -3.59 -23.70
C ALA A 436 14.15 -4.98 -24.31
N GLY A 437 15.14 -5.33 -25.15
CA GLY A 437 15.31 -6.71 -25.59
C GLY A 437 15.86 -7.60 -24.49
N PHE A 438 15.65 -8.92 -24.58
CA PHE A 438 16.19 -9.90 -23.62
C PHE A 438 17.73 -9.90 -23.58
N ASP A 439 18.39 -9.41 -24.64
CA ASP A 439 19.83 -9.23 -24.73
C ASP A 439 20.35 -7.91 -24.14
N GLY A 440 19.47 -7.17 -23.48
CA GLY A 440 19.75 -5.85 -22.91
C GLY A 440 19.86 -4.70 -23.89
N LYS A 441 19.67 -4.96 -25.19
CA LYS A 441 19.72 -3.90 -26.22
C LYS A 441 18.35 -3.24 -26.41
N GLY A 442 18.36 -2.07 -27.05
CA GLY A 442 17.14 -1.35 -27.40
C GLY A 442 16.39 -0.79 -26.20
N LEU A 443 17.04 -0.56 -25.05
CA LEU A 443 16.43 0.10 -23.90
C LEU A 443 15.91 1.48 -24.30
N THR A 444 14.59 1.64 -24.28
CA THR A 444 13.87 2.82 -24.76
C THR A 444 12.90 3.32 -23.71
N LEU A 445 12.94 4.63 -23.42
CA LEU A 445 11.93 5.33 -22.63
C LEU A 445 10.67 5.55 -23.48
N LEU A 446 9.51 5.12 -22.99
CA LEU A 446 8.22 5.23 -23.70
C LEU A 446 7.33 6.37 -23.16
N THR A 447 7.63 6.86 -21.95
CA THR A 447 6.90 7.95 -21.27
C THR A 447 7.88 9.10 -20.95
N PRO A 448 8.07 10.06 -21.88
CA PRO A 448 9.18 11.00 -21.80
C PRO A 448 8.96 12.19 -20.85
N GLU A 449 7.74 12.47 -20.39
CA GLU A 449 7.43 13.63 -19.57
C GLU A 449 8.12 13.54 -18.19
N ASN A 450 8.56 14.68 -17.65
CA ASN A 450 9.15 14.77 -16.30
C ASN A 450 8.04 14.73 -15.23
N ALA A 451 7.48 13.53 -15.02
CA ALA A 451 6.36 13.29 -14.11
C ALA A 451 6.35 11.83 -13.66
N ASN A 452 5.53 11.50 -12.67
CA ASN A 452 5.20 10.13 -12.32
C ASN A 452 4.13 9.60 -13.28
N HIS A 453 4.36 8.41 -13.85
CA HIS A 453 3.50 7.76 -14.83
C HIS A 453 2.78 6.56 -14.27
N GLU A 454 1.48 6.49 -14.51
CA GLU A 454 0.62 5.33 -14.25
C GLU A 454 0.20 4.74 -15.60
N VAL A 455 0.68 3.54 -15.90
CA VAL A 455 0.57 2.94 -17.23
C VAL A 455 -0.30 1.69 -17.18
N THR A 456 -1.20 1.58 -18.15
CA THR A 456 -1.97 0.35 -18.41
C THR A 456 -1.78 -0.09 -19.86
N LEU A 457 -1.15 -1.25 -20.05
CA LEU A 457 -0.94 -1.84 -21.39
C LEU A 457 -2.25 -2.44 -21.92
N SER A 458 -2.49 -2.35 -23.21
CA SER A 458 -3.60 -3.05 -23.86
C SER A 458 -3.33 -4.56 -23.97
N PRO A 459 -4.37 -5.42 -24.14
CA PRO A 459 -4.21 -6.86 -24.24
C PRO A 459 -3.22 -7.30 -25.33
N SER A 460 -3.24 -6.67 -26.50
CA SER A 460 -2.27 -6.98 -27.56
C SER A 460 -0.86 -6.44 -27.26
N GLY A 461 -0.73 -5.44 -26.36
CA GLY A 461 0.52 -4.69 -26.13
C GLY A 461 0.87 -3.69 -27.23
N GLN A 462 -0.03 -3.48 -28.21
CA GLN A 462 0.18 -2.50 -29.29
C GLN A 462 -0.05 -1.07 -28.82
N TYR A 463 -0.80 -0.88 -27.73
CA TYR A 463 -1.17 0.42 -27.19
C TYR A 463 -1.03 0.42 -25.68
N PHE A 464 -0.96 1.62 -25.11
CA PHE A 464 -1.09 1.81 -23.66
C PHE A 464 -1.73 3.15 -23.32
N VAL A 465 -2.42 3.17 -22.20
CA VAL A 465 -2.92 4.40 -21.56
C VAL A 465 -1.90 4.84 -20.55
N ASP A 466 -1.49 6.09 -20.63
CA ASP A 466 -0.49 6.72 -19.77
C ASP A 466 -1.11 7.94 -19.09
N SER A 467 -1.22 7.90 -17.76
CA SER A 467 -1.66 9.02 -16.94
C SER A 467 -0.46 9.54 -16.16
N TYR A 468 -0.08 10.79 -16.39
CA TYR A 468 1.10 11.36 -15.76
C TYR A 468 0.79 12.66 -15.01
N SER A 469 1.43 12.82 -13.87
CA SER A 469 1.30 14.00 -12.99
C SER A 469 2.49 14.11 -12.05
N THR A 470 2.58 15.27 -11.36
CA THR A 470 3.49 15.47 -10.23
C THR A 470 2.66 15.84 -8.99
N PRO A 471 3.22 15.86 -7.79
CA PRO A 471 2.45 16.28 -6.60
C PRO A 471 1.78 17.65 -6.72
N ASP A 472 2.35 18.55 -7.53
CA ASP A 472 1.91 19.93 -7.74
C ASP A 472 1.25 20.20 -9.12
N THR A 473 1.24 19.20 -10.02
CA THR A 473 0.70 19.34 -11.38
C THR A 473 -0.40 18.30 -11.64
N PRO A 474 -1.62 18.71 -12.01
CA PRO A 474 -2.75 17.80 -12.21
C PRO A 474 -2.52 16.83 -13.37
N PRO A 475 -3.18 15.65 -13.35
CA PRO A 475 -2.95 14.59 -14.31
C PRO A 475 -3.41 14.92 -15.72
N VAL A 476 -2.59 14.48 -16.68
CA VAL A 476 -2.92 14.37 -18.09
C VAL A 476 -2.91 12.88 -18.45
N THR A 477 -4.00 12.40 -19.05
CA THR A 477 -4.09 11.01 -19.54
C THR A 477 -4.08 10.98 -21.04
N VAL A 478 -3.21 10.15 -21.61
CA VAL A 478 -2.99 10.02 -23.04
C VAL A 478 -3.03 8.56 -23.50
N LEU A 479 -3.30 8.37 -24.79
CA LEU A 479 -3.15 7.11 -25.50
C LEU A 479 -1.85 7.13 -26.30
N ARG A 480 -1.03 6.08 -26.17
CA ARG A 480 0.21 5.89 -26.91
C ARG A 480 0.25 4.54 -27.62
N ASP A 481 1.05 4.44 -28.66
CA ASP A 481 1.40 3.15 -29.26
C ASP A 481 2.58 2.46 -28.53
N SER A 482 2.88 1.22 -28.90
CA SER A 482 3.96 0.42 -28.30
C SER A 482 5.38 0.97 -28.51
N ALA A 483 5.53 2.01 -29.35
CA ALA A 483 6.77 2.76 -29.55
C ALA A 483 6.85 4.01 -28.65
N GLY A 484 5.80 4.31 -27.88
CA GLY A 484 5.70 5.50 -27.03
C GLY A 484 5.17 6.75 -27.76
N LYS A 485 4.81 6.65 -29.05
CA LYS A 485 4.26 7.76 -29.80
C LYS A 485 2.89 8.16 -29.25
N LEU A 486 2.73 9.43 -28.94
CA LEU A 486 1.45 10.01 -28.56
C LEU A 486 0.46 9.93 -29.73
N LEU A 487 -0.67 9.27 -29.50
CA LEU A 487 -1.77 9.14 -30.46
C LEU A 487 -2.88 10.15 -30.19
N SER A 488 -3.33 10.26 -28.96
CA SER A 488 -4.35 11.23 -28.57
C SER A 488 -4.29 11.56 -27.08
N THR A 489 -4.79 12.74 -26.71
CA THR A 489 -5.08 13.10 -25.32
C THR A 489 -6.49 12.58 -24.98
N LEU A 490 -6.57 11.74 -23.96
CA LEU A 490 -7.86 11.23 -23.48
C LEU A 490 -8.52 12.24 -22.54
N GLU A 491 -7.80 12.67 -21.49
CA GLU A 491 -8.31 13.63 -20.50
C GLU A 491 -7.19 14.56 -20.03
N LYS A 492 -7.59 15.77 -19.64
CA LYS A 492 -6.79 16.70 -18.83
C LYS A 492 -7.60 17.04 -17.60
N ALA A 493 -7.03 16.85 -16.43
CA ALA A 493 -7.74 17.17 -15.19
C ALA A 493 -7.97 18.69 -15.08
N ASP A 494 -9.20 19.05 -14.75
CA ASP A 494 -9.59 20.42 -14.41
C ASP A 494 -9.65 20.57 -12.89
N ILE A 495 -8.80 21.44 -12.36
CA ILE A 495 -8.71 21.79 -10.95
C ILE A 495 -9.12 23.26 -10.68
N SER A 496 -9.78 23.91 -11.63
CA SER A 496 -10.15 25.33 -11.51
C SER A 496 -11.01 25.62 -10.26
N LYS A 497 -11.96 24.74 -9.94
CA LYS A 497 -12.78 24.84 -8.73
C LYS A 497 -11.96 24.59 -7.46
N LEU A 498 -11.00 23.69 -7.52
CA LEU A 498 -10.09 23.44 -6.40
C LEU A 498 -9.22 24.67 -6.13
N LEU A 499 -8.65 25.29 -7.14
CA LEU A 499 -7.88 26.53 -7.03
C LEU A 499 -8.76 27.70 -6.54
N ALA A 500 -9.98 27.82 -7.02
CA ALA A 500 -10.93 28.84 -6.59
C ALA A 500 -11.36 28.71 -5.12
N SER A 501 -11.22 27.51 -4.52
CA SER A 501 -11.44 27.29 -3.09
C SER A 501 -10.31 27.85 -2.19
N GLY A 502 -9.22 28.34 -2.80
CA GLY A 502 -8.01 28.80 -2.12
C GLY A 502 -6.95 27.71 -1.91
N TRP A 503 -7.19 26.51 -2.42
CA TRP A 503 -6.22 25.40 -2.36
C TRP A 503 -4.93 25.76 -3.09
N LYS A 504 -3.80 25.32 -2.52
CA LYS A 504 -2.48 25.39 -3.15
C LYS A 504 -1.85 24.01 -3.15
N PRO A 505 -1.08 23.64 -4.19
CA PRO A 505 -0.35 22.38 -4.20
C PRO A 505 0.73 22.35 -3.12
N PRO A 506 1.11 21.16 -2.63
CA PRO A 506 2.29 21.00 -1.81
C PRO A 506 3.54 21.43 -2.59
N VAL A 507 4.58 21.87 -1.88
CA VAL A 507 5.84 22.30 -2.48
C VAL A 507 6.84 21.15 -2.44
N PRO A 508 7.20 20.52 -3.56
CA PRO A 508 8.28 19.55 -3.62
C PRO A 508 9.61 20.20 -3.22
N PHE A 509 10.42 19.48 -2.44
CA PHE A 509 11.74 19.93 -2.04
C PHE A 509 12.77 18.80 -2.00
N THR A 510 14.04 19.17 -2.05
CA THR A 510 15.18 18.28 -1.87
C THR A 510 16.05 18.79 -0.73
N VAL A 511 16.51 17.88 0.12
CA VAL A 511 17.46 18.13 1.23
C VAL A 511 18.52 17.03 1.26
N LYS A 512 19.62 17.25 1.99
CA LYS A 512 20.64 16.22 2.21
C LYS A 512 20.28 15.36 3.41
N ALA A 513 20.54 14.05 3.28
CA ALA A 513 20.45 13.08 4.36
C ALA A 513 21.47 13.35 5.49
N ARG A 514 21.43 12.53 6.53
CA ARG A 514 22.37 12.54 7.65
C ARG A 514 23.84 12.48 7.26
N ASP A 515 24.15 11.89 6.10
CA ASP A 515 25.51 11.77 5.56
C ASP A 515 26.01 13.06 4.87
N GLY A 516 25.16 14.08 4.71
CA GLY A 516 25.45 15.34 4.04
C GLY A 516 25.62 15.25 2.53
N VAL A 517 25.45 14.07 1.93
CA VAL A 517 25.70 13.79 0.50
C VAL A 517 24.45 13.33 -0.23
N THR A 518 23.74 12.36 0.31
CA THR A 518 22.57 11.72 -0.30
C THR A 518 21.39 12.68 -0.38
N ASP A 519 20.80 12.83 -1.57
CA ASP A 519 19.58 13.63 -1.74
C ASP A 519 18.34 12.88 -1.24
N LEU A 520 17.56 13.57 -0.41
CA LEU A 520 16.24 13.16 0.05
C LEU A 520 15.17 14.06 -0.55
N TYR A 521 14.02 13.49 -0.84
CA TYR A 521 12.90 14.15 -1.52
C TYR A 521 11.70 14.20 -0.59
N GLY A 522 11.05 15.34 -0.53
CA GLY A 522 9.93 15.57 0.36
C GLY A 522 8.88 16.52 -0.19
N LEU A 523 7.80 16.68 0.57
CA LEU A 523 6.72 17.61 0.32
C LEU A 523 6.55 18.54 1.52
N LEU A 524 6.36 19.82 1.23
CA LEU A 524 6.13 20.88 2.22
C LEU A 524 4.72 21.42 2.05
N PHE A 525 3.98 21.51 3.16
CA PHE A 525 2.65 22.11 3.25
C PHE A 525 2.75 23.35 4.14
N VAL A 526 2.28 24.46 3.62
CA VAL A 526 2.25 25.74 4.36
C VAL A 526 0.83 26.29 4.37
N PRO A 527 0.45 27.13 5.34
CA PRO A 527 -0.85 27.79 5.32
C PRO A 527 -1.05 28.53 3.99
N THR A 528 -2.21 28.40 3.38
CA THR A 528 -2.48 29.05 2.07
C THR A 528 -2.39 30.56 2.14
N GLN A 529 -2.57 31.14 3.33
CA GLN A 529 -2.42 32.55 3.64
C GLN A 529 -1.28 32.75 4.67
N ALA A 530 -0.12 32.13 4.44
CA ALA A 530 1.03 32.28 5.33
C ALA A 530 1.50 33.75 5.39
N ASP A 531 1.68 34.24 6.58
CA ASP A 531 2.30 35.56 6.86
C ASP A 531 3.81 35.34 7.02
N PRO A 532 4.65 35.88 6.13
CA PRO A 532 6.10 35.65 6.19
C PRO A 532 6.76 36.32 7.42
N ALA A 533 6.07 37.22 8.12
CA ALA A 533 6.55 37.83 9.37
C ALA A 533 6.32 36.94 10.59
N LYS A 534 5.49 35.90 10.48
CA LYS A 534 5.19 34.98 11.57
C LYS A 534 6.11 33.75 11.54
N LYS A 535 6.27 33.15 12.73
CA LYS A 535 6.95 31.86 12.90
C LYS A 535 5.93 30.75 13.10
N TYR A 536 6.05 29.72 12.31
CA TYR A 536 5.15 28.54 12.31
C TYR A 536 5.88 27.31 12.85
N PRO A 537 5.35 26.63 13.89
CA PRO A 537 5.88 25.33 14.31
C PRO A 537 5.93 24.35 13.14
N ILE A 538 6.95 23.49 13.13
CA ILE A 538 7.10 22.47 12.09
C ILE A 538 6.61 21.11 12.60
N VAL A 539 5.79 20.43 11.79
CA VAL A 539 5.26 19.10 12.09
C VAL A 539 5.71 18.13 11.00
N ASN A 540 6.33 17.03 11.41
CA ASN A 540 6.71 15.93 10.51
C ASN A 540 5.62 14.85 10.52
N HIS A 541 5.01 14.58 9.38
CA HIS A 541 4.20 13.40 9.15
C HIS A 541 5.11 12.29 8.65
N ILE A 542 5.26 11.22 9.43
CA ILE A 542 6.25 10.18 9.20
C ILE A 542 5.63 8.79 8.96
N TYR A 543 6.19 8.08 7.97
CA TYR A 543 6.05 6.64 7.81
C TYR A 543 7.38 6.05 7.30
N PRO A 544 8.30 5.60 8.16
CA PRO A 544 9.64 5.18 7.75
C PRO A 544 9.74 3.68 7.49
N GLY A 545 8.65 3.03 7.12
CA GLY A 545 8.64 1.60 6.89
C GLY A 545 9.60 1.17 5.76
N PRO A 546 10.27 0.01 5.89
CA PRO A 546 11.13 -0.51 4.83
C PRO A 546 10.37 -0.90 3.57
N GLN A 547 9.05 -1.12 3.68
CA GLN A 547 8.16 -1.41 2.55
C GLN A 547 7.47 -0.16 1.97
N ALA A 548 7.63 1.03 2.58
CA ALA A 548 7.00 2.27 2.15
C ALA A 548 7.78 3.49 2.63
N GLY A 549 7.54 4.65 2.03
CA GLY A 549 8.08 5.93 2.48
C GLY A 549 7.00 6.88 2.96
N SER A 550 7.41 7.98 3.61
CA SER A 550 6.50 9.01 4.12
C SER A 550 5.73 9.75 3.01
N VAL A 551 6.40 10.06 1.91
CA VAL A 551 5.79 10.82 0.79
C VAL A 551 4.84 9.96 -0.04
N GLY A 552 5.09 8.63 -0.13
CA GLY A 552 4.26 7.71 -0.89
C GLY A 552 4.20 8.04 -2.38
N SER A 553 2.99 8.11 -2.95
CA SER A 553 2.81 8.39 -4.38
C SER A 553 3.34 9.78 -4.78
N ARG A 554 4.04 9.84 -5.91
CA ARG A 554 4.49 11.08 -6.56
C ARG A 554 3.48 11.65 -7.55
N SER A 555 2.30 11.05 -7.68
CA SER A 555 1.20 11.58 -8.48
C SER A 555 0.47 12.72 -7.77
N PHE A 556 -0.27 13.51 -8.54
CA PHE A 556 -1.17 14.53 -8.02
C PHE A 556 -2.22 13.94 -7.07
N ALA A 557 -2.48 14.66 -5.98
CA ALA A 557 -3.60 14.40 -5.10
C ALA A 557 -4.15 15.73 -4.58
N ALA A 558 -5.49 15.88 -4.62
CA ALA A 558 -6.16 17.08 -4.11
C ALA A 558 -6.04 17.20 -2.57
N SER A 559 -5.75 16.09 -1.88
CA SER A 559 -5.46 16.03 -0.45
C SER A 559 -4.48 14.89 -0.18
N ARG A 560 -3.58 15.10 0.77
CA ARG A 560 -2.68 14.08 1.32
C ARG A 560 -2.94 13.98 2.82
N GLY A 561 -3.85 13.05 3.17
CA GLY A 561 -4.34 12.96 4.54
C GLY A 561 -4.90 14.30 5.04
N ASP A 562 -4.46 14.72 6.21
CA ASP A 562 -4.82 16.00 6.82
C ASP A 562 -3.65 17.01 6.84
N ALA A 563 -2.57 16.79 6.07
CA ALA A 563 -1.37 17.61 6.10
C ALA A 563 -1.66 19.11 5.77
N GLN A 564 -2.42 19.39 4.71
CA GLN A 564 -2.78 20.78 4.38
C GLN A 564 -3.76 21.36 5.41
N ALA A 565 -4.72 20.57 5.90
CA ALA A 565 -5.65 21.02 6.93
C ALA A 565 -4.92 21.41 8.23
N LEU A 566 -3.96 20.60 8.64
CA LEU A 566 -3.10 20.90 9.79
C LEU A 566 -2.27 22.17 9.54
N ALA A 567 -1.77 22.36 8.32
CA ALA A 567 -1.06 23.59 7.96
C ALA A 567 -1.96 24.82 8.12
N GLU A 568 -3.23 24.76 7.74
CA GLU A 568 -4.20 25.88 7.89
C GLU A 568 -4.47 26.28 9.35
N LEU A 569 -4.18 25.42 10.32
CA LEU A 569 -4.25 25.70 11.75
C LEU A 569 -3.01 26.48 12.25
N GLY A 570 -2.03 26.75 11.40
CA GLY A 570 -0.86 27.55 11.72
C GLY A 570 0.43 26.75 11.90
N PHE A 571 0.58 25.68 11.16
CA PHE A 571 1.78 24.84 11.14
C PHE A 571 2.44 24.83 9.75
N VAL A 572 3.72 24.48 9.71
CA VAL A 572 4.38 23.97 8.52
C VAL A 572 4.44 22.46 8.65
N VAL A 573 3.86 21.72 7.69
CA VAL A 573 3.86 20.25 7.70
C VAL A 573 4.81 19.74 6.63
N ILE A 574 5.58 18.70 6.94
CA ILE A 574 6.50 18.07 5.99
C ILE A 574 6.32 16.56 5.96
N GLU A 575 6.61 15.99 4.81
CA GLU A 575 6.82 14.56 4.57
C GLU A 575 8.18 14.41 3.89
N ILE A 576 9.07 13.55 4.39
CA ILE A 576 10.42 13.31 3.83
C ILE A 576 10.65 11.81 3.77
N ASP A 577 11.09 11.28 2.61
CA ASP A 577 11.64 9.93 2.53
C ASP A 577 13.11 9.95 2.95
N GLY A 578 13.52 8.96 3.75
CA GLY A 578 14.85 8.86 4.32
C GLY A 578 15.58 7.58 3.90
N MET A 579 16.86 7.49 4.23
CA MET A 579 17.65 6.26 4.08
C MET A 579 17.01 5.15 4.91
N GLY A 580 16.75 4.01 4.27
CA GLY A 580 15.95 2.90 4.81
C GLY A 580 14.55 2.79 4.18
N ASN A 581 14.13 3.75 3.36
CA ASN A 581 12.91 3.61 2.55
C ASN A 581 13.21 2.90 1.23
N PRO A 582 12.22 2.22 0.60
CA PRO A 582 12.43 1.46 -0.62
C PRO A 582 12.60 2.32 -1.87
N THR A 583 12.75 1.68 -3.02
CA THR A 583 12.75 2.28 -4.36
C THR A 583 13.95 3.20 -4.67
N ARG A 584 15.10 2.91 -4.06
CA ARG A 584 16.41 3.50 -4.34
C ARG A 584 17.46 2.39 -4.50
N SER A 585 18.74 2.71 -4.36
CA SER A 585 19.80 1.68 -4.35
C SER A 585 19.63 0.72 -3.17
N LYS A 586 20.14 -0.51 -3.29
CA LYS A 586 20.13 -1.47 -2.19
C LYS A 586 20.79 -0.88 -0.93
N LYS A 587 21.95 -0.20 -1.06
CA LYS A 587 22.62 0.46 0.05
C LYS A 587 21.75 1.52 0.74
N PHE A 588 20.96 2.27 0.00
CA PHE A 588 20.02 3.26 0.55
C PHE A 588 18.89 2.56 1.32
N HIS A 589 18.32 1.51 0.73
CA HIS A 589 17.23 0.74 1.33
C HIS A 589 17.72 -0.01 2.58
N ASP A 590 18.81 -0.74 2.51
CA ASP A 590 19.35 -1.58 3.60
C ASP A 590 19.71 -0.79 4.88
N ALA A 591 19.68 0.54 4.86
CA ALA A 591 19.95 1.35 6.05
C ALA A 591 18.98 1.09 7.22
N TYR A 592 17.79 0.52 6.95
CA TYR A 592 16.84 0.10 7.99
C TYR A 592 17.25 -1.20 8.69
N TYR A 593 17.96 -2.10 8.00
CA TYR A 593 18.12 -3.50 8.43
C TYR A 593 18.85 -3.60 9.79
N GLY A 594 18.16 -4.22 10.75
CA GLY A 594 18.65 -4.30 12.12
C GLY A 594 18.62 -2.97 12.91
N ASN A 595 18.06 -1.89 12.34
CA ASN A 595 18.00 -0.56 12.95
C ASN A 595 16.63 0.10 12.75
N MET A 596 15.54 -0.63 13.04
CA MET A 596 14.19 -0.18 12.80
C MET A 596 13.77 1.00 13.69
N GLY A 597 14.25 1.07 14.94
CA GLY A 597 13.90 2.11 15.88
C GLY A 597 14.35 3.49 15.45
N ASP A 598 15.58 3.60 14.94
CA ASP A 598 16.14 4.86 14.47
C ASP A 598 16.01 5.03 12.93
N ASN A 599 15.17 4.20 12.30
CA ASN A 599 15.02 4.24 10.85
C ASN A 599 14.52 5.61 10.40
N THR A 600 15.23 6.25 9.49
CA THR A 600 15.04 7.59 8.92
C THR A 600 15.06 8.78 9.90
N LEU A 601 14.94 8.61 11.22
CA LEU A 601 14.83 9.74 12.17
C LEU A 601 15.99 10.74 12.08
N PRO A 602 17.26 10.34 11.97
CA PRO A 602 18.36 11.30 11.76
C PRO A 602 18.22 12.08 10.45
N ASP A 603 17.66 11.46 9.40
CA ASP A 603 17.41 12.12 8.12
C ASP A 603 16.26 13.14 8.22
N GLN A 604 15.20 12.80 8.96
CA GLN A 604 14.10 13.71 9.25
C GLN A 604 14.62 14.97 9.94
N ILE A 605 15.44 14.80 10.99
CA ILE A 605 16.05 15.90 11.73
C ILE A 605 16.97 16.74 10.81
N ALA A 606 17.80 16.11 10.01
CA ALA A 606 18.69 16.78 9.06
C ALA A 606 17.88 17.59 8.04
N GLY A 607 16.81 17.01 7.50
CA GLY A 607 15.90 17.67 6.57
C GLY A 607 15.17 18.86 7.19
N MET A 608 14.61 18.69 8.40
CA MET A 608 13.91 19.77 9.14
C MET A 608 14.83 20.97 9.40
N LYS A 609 16.09 20.72 9.78
CA LYS A 609 17.08 21.78 9.97
C LYS A 609 17.36 22.55 8.67
N GLN A 610 17.48 21.86 7.55
CA GLN A 610 17.70 22.49 6.25
C GLN A 610 16.48 23.27 5.76
N ILE A 611 15.26 22.77 6.02
CA ILE A 611 14.00 23.48 5.72
C ILE A 611 13.92 24.77 6.54
N ALA A 612 14.21 24.72 7.85
CA ALA A 612 14.21 25.91 8.71
C ALA A 612 15.28 26.94 8.30
N ALA A 613 16.44 26.49 7.84
CA ALA A 613 17.48 27.39 7.31
C ALA A 613 17.07 28.06 5.99
N ARG A 614 16.30 27.34 5.13
CA ARG A 614 15.81 27.84 3.84
C ARG A 614 14.61 28.77 3.97
N PHE A 615 13.75 28.49 4.94
CA PHE A 615 12.48 29.20 5.14
C PHE A 615 12.44 29.84 6.54
N PRO A 616 12.80 31.17 6.67
CA PRO A 616 12.91 31.85 7.98
C PRO A 616 11.62 31.85 8.80
N TYR A 617 10.47 31.63 8.21
CA TYR A 617 9.19 31.52 8.91
C TYR A 617 8.99 30.17 9.63
N VAL A 618 9.85 29.17 9.41
CA VAL A 618 9.80 27.88 10.12
C VAL A 618 10.42 28.02 11.50
N ASP A 619 9.69 27.57 12.52
CA ASP A 619 10.15 27.54 13.91
C ASP A 619 10.58 26.10 14.27
N LEU A 620 11.89 25.86 14.27
CA LEU A 620 12.47 24.57 14.59
C LEU A 620 12.48 24.25 16.09
N ASP A 621 12.39 25.27 16.96
CA ASP A 621 12.32 25.09 18.41
C ASP A 621 10.97 24.50 18.84
N ARG A 622 9.96 24.57 17.97
CA ARG A 622 8.66 23.94 18.10
C ARG A 622 8.47 22.88 17.03
N ALA A 623 9.20 21.76 17.17
CA ALA A 623 9.12 20.62 16.28
C ALA A 623 8.15 19.55 16.83
N GLY A 624 7.19 19.14 16.01
CA GLY A 624 6.25 18.05 16.29
C GLY A 624 6.42 16.90 15.28
N ILE A 625 5.86 15.74 15.62
CA ILE A 625 5.89 14.53 14.76
C ILE A 625 4.62 13.72 14.98
N TYR A 626 4.09 13.11 13.92
CA TYR A 626 3.00 12.15 14.05
C TYR A 626 3.05 11.10 12.95
N GLY A 627 2.46 9.95 13.23
CA GLY A 627 2.31 8.88 12.27
C GLY A 627 1.49 7.72 12.79
N HIS A 628 1.10 6.85 11.88
CA HIS A 628 0.26 5.68 12.13
C HIS A 628 1.05 4.40 11.85
N SER A 629 0.79 3.30 12.59
CA SER A 629 1.46 2.01 12.38
C SER A 629 2.99 2.13 12.56
N GLY A 630 3.81 1.79 11.57
CA GLY A 630 5.25 2.07 11.57
C GLY A 630 5.59 3.54 11.81
N GLY A 631 4.71 4.47 11.39
CA GLY A 631 4.83 5.89 11.71
C GLY A 631 4.54 6.20 13.19
N GLY A 632 3.61 5.46 13.80
CA GLY A 632 3.35 5.55 15.25
C GLY A 632 4.53 5.04 16.07
N TYR A 633 5.14 3.94 15.65
CA TYR A 633 6.38 3.43 16.22
C TYR A 633 7.50 4.48 16.17
N ALA A 634 7.78 5.04 14.98
CA ALA A 634 8.81 6.05 14.79
C ALA A 634 8.52 7.34 15.56
N THR A 635 7.26 7.72 15.70
CA THR A 635 6.86 8.91 16.49
C THR A 635 7.20 8.75 17.96
N ALA A 636 6.87 7.62 18.59
CA ALA A 636 7.23 7.34 19.97
C ALA A 636 8.76 7.27 20.14
N ASP A 637 9.44 6.58 19.21
CA ASP A 637 10.90 6.46 19.21
C ASP A 637 11.58 7.83 19.09
N ALA A 638 11.05 8.73 18.24
CA ALA A 638 11.54 10.10 18.09
C ALA A 638 11.47 10.89 19.40
N LEU A 639 10.36 10.78 20.16
CA LEU A 639 10.19 11.43 21.47
C LEU A 639 11.14 10.85 22.53
N PHE A 640 11.53 9.59 22.39
CA PHE A 640 12.40 8.92 23.36
C PHE A 640 13.90 9.02 23.01
N ARG A 641 14.27 8.97 21.73
CA ARG A 641 15.67 9.09 21.28
C ARG A 641 16.11 10.55 21.11
N TYR A 642 15.20 11.42 20.69
CA TYR A 642 15.47 12.83 20.39
C TYR A 642 14.57 13.79 21.19
N PRO A 643 14.48 13.63 22.54
CA PRO A 643 13.54 14.37 23.38
C PRO A 643 13.83 15.90 23.45
N ASP A 644 15.06 16.28 23.10
CA ASP A 644 15.46 17.70 23.04
C ASP A 644 15.10 18.35 21.70
N PHE A 645 14.82 17.54 20.67
CA PHE A 645 14.40 18.02 19.36
C PHE A 645 12.88 18.05 19.21
N PHE A 646 12.23 16.90 19.34
CA PHE A 646 10.76 16.80 19.22
C PHE A 646 10.08 17.15 20.54
N LYS A 647 9.11 18.09 20.47
CA LYS A 647 8.38 18.62 21.64
C LYS A 647 7.02 17.96 21.81
N VAL A 648 6.36 17.57 20.71
CA VAL A 648 5.02 16.98 20.70
C VAL A 648 4.99 15.82 19.73
N GLY A 649 4.50 14.67 20.17
CA GLY A 649 4.32 13.47 19.32
C GLY A 649 2.93 12.88 19.43
N ILE A 650 2.39 12.40 18.31
CA ILE A 650 1.12 11.66 18.26
C ILE A 650 1.39 10.31 17.59
N SER A 651 1.45 9.28 18.40
CA SER A 651 1.76 7.91 18.00
C SER A 651 0.48 7.09 17.91
N GLU A 652 0.11 6.69 16.68
CA GLU A 652 -1.11 5.93 16.41
C GLU A 652 -0.77 4.50 16.01
N ALA A 653 -1.34 3.51 16.69
CA ALA A 653 -1.23 2.07 16.39
C ALA A 653 0.21 1.58 16.16
N GLY A 654 1.19 2.07 16.93
CA GLY A 654 2.60 1.75 16.74
C GLY A 654 2.95 0.32 17.14
N ASN A 655 3.72 -0.38 16.30
CA ASN A 655 4.34 -1.68 16.61
C ASN A 655 5.60 -1.49 17.47
N HIS A 656 5.41 -0.99 18.70
CA HIS A 656 6.45 -0.47 19.58
C HIS A 656 7.53 -1.46 19.97
N ASP A 657 7.26 -2.75 19.83
CA ASP A 657 8.22 -3.84 20.02
C ASP A 657 7.97 -4.93 18.97
N ASN A 658 8.86 -5.07 18.02
CA ASN A 658 8.70 -6.04 16.94
C ASN A 658 8.79 -7.51 17.40
N ARG A 659 9.17 -7.80 18.64
CA ARG A 659 9.00 -9.14 19.25
C ARG A 659 7.53 -9.49 19.47
N ASN A 660 6.64 -8.51 19.45
CA ASN A 660 5.20 -8.62 19.62
C ASN A 660 4.44 -8.26 18.34
N TYR A 661 5.12 -8.34 17.19
CA TYR A 661 4.54 -8.15 15.88
C TYR A 661 4.79 -9.41 15.03
N GLU A 662 4.11 -9.58 13.90
CA GLU A 662 4.18 -10.78 13.08
C GLU A 662 5.63 -11.15 12.70
N ASP A 663 5.97 -12.45 12.81
CA ASP A 663 7.31 -12.97 12.53
C ASP A 663 7.77 -12.69 11.11
N ASP A 664 6.87 -12.86 10.14
CA ASP A 664 7.16 -12.68 8.73
C ASP A 664 7.66 -11.26 8.40
N TRP A 665 7.03 -10.22 8.96
CA TRP A 665 7.50 -8.85 8.82
C TRP A 665 8.72 -8.56 9.70
N GLY A 666 8.66 -8.98 10.97
CA GLY A 666 9.71 -8.70 11.96
C GLY A 666 11.05 -9.31 11.56
N GLU A 667 11.08 -10.59 11.23
CA GLU A 667 12.31 -11.30 10.90
C GLU A 667 12.82 -10.97 9.50
N ARG A 668 11.96 -10.62 8.57
CA ARG A 668 12.34 -10.12 7.25
C ARG A 668 13.17 -8.84 7.34
N TYR A 669 12.73 -7.87 8.14
CA TYR A 669 13.32 -6.53 8.15
C TYR A 669 14.30 -6.29 9.30
N GLN A 670 14.20 -7.04 10.39
CA GLN A 670 15.09 -6.92 11.56
C GLN A 670 16.06 -8.09 11.70
N GLY A 671 15.85 -9.14 10.90
CA GLY A 671 16.58 -10.42 10.99
C GLY A 671 16.02 -11.32 12.09
N LEU A 672 16.44 -12.60 12.11
CA LEU A 672 16.04 -13.56 13.11
C LEU A 672 16.34 -13.06 14.53
N LEU A 673 15.41 -13.27 15.45
CA LEU A 673 15.61 -12.95 16.85
C LEU A 673 16.73 -13.84 17.44
N ARG A 674 17.77 -13.21 17.98
CA ARG A 674 18.91 -13.89 18.64
C ARG A 674 18.94 -13.49 20.10
N ARG A 675 19.07 -14.48 20.99
CA ARG A 675 19.25 -14.29 22.42
C ARG A 675 20.73 -14.39 22.79
N ASN A 676 21.24 -13.39 23.48
CA ASN A 676 22.58 -13.37 24.03
C ASN A 676 22.63 -14.16 25.36
N SER A 677 23.83 -14.49 25.83
CA SER A 677 24.04 -15.23 27.09
C SER A 677 23.55 -14.48 28.35
N ASP A 678 23.46 -13.16 28.29
CA ASP A 678 22.92 -12.30 29.34
C ASP A 678 21.39 -12.15 29.31
N GLY A 679 20.72 -12.82 28.34
CA GLY A 679 19.27 -12.78 28.15
C GLY A 679 18.80 -11.62 27.28
N SER A 680 19.68 -10.69 26.88
CA SER A 680 19.36 -9.62 25.92
C SER A 680 19.14 -10.17 24.51
N THR A 681 18.51 -9.37 23.66
CA THR A 681 18.27 -9.73 22.25
C THR A 681 18.70 -8.60 21.31
N ASN A 682 18.88 -8.94 20.02
CA ASN A 682 19.12 -7.94 18.97
C ASN A 682 17.89 -7.05 18.66
N TYR A 683 16.77 -7.22 19.39
CA TYR A 683 15.56 -6.43 19.28
C TYR A 683 15.42 -5.41 20.42
N ASP A 684 16.19 -5.53 21.51
CA ASP A 684 15.95 -4.79 22.75
C ASP A 684 16.13 -3.28 22.62
N ASP A 685 17.13 -2.82 21.87
CA ASP A 685 17.38 -1.40 21.61
C ASP A 685 16.44 -0.80 20.55
N GLN A 686 15.61 -1.65 19.93
CA GLN A 686 14.59 -1.28 18.96
C GLN A 686 13.19 -1.22 19.60
N ALA A 687 13.07 -1.54 20.89
CA ALA A 687 11.80 -1.59 21.59
C ALA A 687 11.53 -0.28 22.35
N ASN A 688 10.48 0.45 21.93
CA ASN A 688 10.17 1.77 22.45
C ASN A 688 9.96 1.81 23.97
N GLN A 689 9.38 0.77 24.58
CA GLN A 689 9.19 0.73 26.03
C GLN A 689 10.52 0.80 26.79
N ASN A 690 11.62 0.29 26.23
CA ASN A 690 12.94 0.33 26.90
C ASN A 690 13.50 1.76 26.97
N LEU A 691 12.99 2.66 26.11
CA LEU A 691 13.41 4.07 26.00
C LEU A 691 12.42 5.04 26.63
N ALA A 692 11.25 4.60 27.06
CA ALA A 692 10.13 5.42 27.55
C ALA A 692 10.51 6.40 28.67
N LYS A 693 11.47 6.05 29.52
CA LYS A 693 12.03 6.90 30.61
C LYS A 693 12.63 8.22 30.10
N ASN A 694 12.99 8.31 28.83
CA ASN A 694 13.62 9.49 28.24
C ASN A 694 12.61 10.57 27.80
N LEU A 695 11.31 10.31 27.85
CA LEU A 695 10.28 11.25 27.45
C LEU A 695 10.44 12.58 28.19
N LYS A 696 10.49 13.70 27.45
CA LYS A 696 10.49 15.07 27.97
C LYS A 696 9.34 15.92 27.45
N GLY A 697 8.87 15.66 26.24
CA GLY A 697 7.79 16.38 25.56
C GLY A 697 6.41 15.81 25.85
N HIS A 698 5.42 16.27 25.09
CA HIS A 698 4.04 15.79 25.17
C HIS A 698 3.83 14.63 24.19
N LEU A 699 3.35 13.51 24.69
CA LEU A 699 3.07 12.30 23.89
C LEU A 699 1.61 11.90 24.02
N LEU A 700 0.92 11.81 22.87
CA LEU A 700 -0.37 11.15 22.76
C LEU A 700 -0.17 9.77 22.12
N LEU A 701 -0.56 8.73 22.83
CA LEU A 701 -0.67 7.36 22.33
C LEU A 701 -2.13 7.09 21.97
N ALA A 702 -2.38 6.48 20.80
CA ALA A 702 -3.72 6.07 20.39
C ALA A 702 -3.72 4.67 19.79
N HIS A 703 -4.72 3.83 20.13
CA HIS A 703 -4.81 2.47 19.60
C HIS A 703 -6.24 1.95 19.51
N GLY A 704 -6.54 1.13 18.50
CA GLY A 704 -7.79 0.39 18.38
C GLY A 704 -7.77 -0.88 19.21
N THR A 705 -8.83 -1.16 20.01
CA THR A 705 -8.82 -2.34 20.88
C THR A 705 -9.02 -3.67 20.13
N MET A 706 -9.44 -3.62 18.87
CA MET A 706 -9.60 -4.76 17.97
C MET A 706 -8.63 -4.72 16.79
N ASP A 707 -7.47 -4.10 17.00
CA ASP A 707 -6.40 -4.08 16.01
C ASP A 707 -5.75 -5.47 15.89
N ASN A 708 -6.08 -6.17 14.80
CA ASN A 708 -5.55 -7.49 14.50
C ASN A 708 -4.25 -7.46 13.68
N ASN A 709 -3.87 -6.29 13.20
CA ASN A 709 -2.58 -6.07 12.52
C ASN A 709 -1.49 -5.81 13.57
N VAL A 710 -1.56 -4.66 14.25
CA VAL A 710 -0.68 -4.34 15.36
C VAL A 710 -1.44 -4.52 16.67
N PRO A 711 -1.18 -5.58 17.41
CA PRO A 711 -1.93 -5.84 18.64
C PRO A 711 -1.79 -4.73 19.68
N PRO A 712 -2.90 -4.27 20.31
CA PRO A 712 -2.91 -3.06 21.15
C PRO A 712 -2.02 -3.18 22.41
N TYR A 713 -1.64 -4.38 22.81
CA TYR A 713 -0.73 -4.56 23.94
C TYR A 713 0.68 -4.00 23.63
N ASN A 714 1.08 -3.81 22.36
CA ASN A 714 2.30 -3.08 22.02
C ASN A 714 2.32 -1.68 22.64
N THR A 715 1.21 -0.94 22.50
CA THR A 715 1.05 0.38 23.15
C THR A 715 0.99 0.24 24.68
N LEU A 716 0.33 -0.79 25.22
CA LEU A 716 0.22 -0.99 26.67
C LEU A 716 1.58 -1.28 27.34
N LEU A 717 2.54 -1.89 26.63
CA LEU A 717 3.90 -2.06 27.12
C LEU A 717 4.61 -0.70 27.28
N VAL A 718 4.46 0.20 26.33
CA VAL A 718 4.98 1.56 26.44
C VAL A 718 4.33 2.33 27.58
N VAL A 719 3.00 2.24 27.70
CA VAL A 719 2.22 2.85 28.81
C VAL A 719 2.73 2.34 30.15
N ASN A 720 2.97 1.05 30.32
CA ASN A 720 3.49 0.48 31.56
C ASN A 720 4.84 1.10 31.96
N GLU A 721 5.76 1.22 31.01
CA GLU A 721 7.10 1.78 31.30
C GLU A 721 7.08 3.31 31.51
N LEU A 722 6.18 4.03 30.83
CA LEU A 722 5.95 5.45 31.11
C LEU A 722 5.44 5.67 32.56
N ILE A 723 4.47 4.84 33.00
CA ILE A 723 3.97 4.87 34.38
C ILE A 723 5.09 4.56 35.37
N ARG A 724 5.87 3.49 35.13
CA ARG A 724 7.01 3.11 36.00
C ARG A 724 8.07 4.18 36.09
N ALA A 725 8.28 4.92 34.99
CA ALA A 725 9.22 6.03 34.91
C ALA A 725 8.63 7.36 35.43
N ASN A 726 7.41 7.37 35.94
CA ASN A 726 6.67 8.55 36.39
C ASN A 726 6.63 9.68 35.34
N LYS A 727 6.29 9.32 34.08
CA LYS A 727 6.17 10.25 32.96
C LYS A 727 4.71 10.59 32.69
N ASP A 728 4.44 11.86 32.39
CA ASP A 728 3.13 12.30 31.93
C ASP A 728 2.95 12.01 30.44
N PHE A 729 1.81 11.47 30.07
CA PHE A 729 1.40 11.17 28.68
C PHE A 729 -0.12 11.13 28.57
N ASP A 730 -0.63 11.21 27.36
CA ASP A 730 -2.05 11.03 27.05
C ASP A 730 -2.29 9.71 26.31
N LEU A 731 -3.43 9.07 26.56
CA LEU A 731 -3.82 7.81 25.93
C LEU A 731 -5.27 7.85 25.46
N ILE A 732 -5.51 7.46 24.19
CA ILE A 732 -6.85 7.24 23.67
C ILE A 732 -6.95 5.79 23.16
N MET A 733 -7.79 4.98 23.80
CA MET A 733 -8.17 3.67 23.29
C MET A 733 -9.48 3.80 22.50
N PHE A 734 -9.51 3.26 21.27
CA PHE A 734 -10.70 3.22 20.43
C PHE A 734 -11.39 1.86 20.57
N PRO A 735 -12.49 1.75 21.36
CA PRO A 735 -13.17 0.49 21.58
C PRO A 735 -13.69 -0.09 20.28
N ASN A 736 -13.42 -1.38 20.05
CA ASN A 736 -13.90 -2.16 18.90
C ASN A 736 -13.46 -1.61 17.53
N ARG A 737 -12.41 -0.79 17.46
CA ARG A 737 -11.78 -0.36 16.22
C ARG A 737 -10.56 -1.20 15.91
N GLY A 738 -10.40 -1.56 14.63
CA GLY A 738 -9.19 -2.18 14.09
C GLY A 738 -8.12 -1.15 13.74
N HIS A 739 -7.16 -1.56 12.91
CA HIS A 739 -5.97 -0.77 12.56
C HIS A 739 -6.25 0.58 11.88
N GLY A 740 -7.40 0.76 11.22
CA GLY A 740 -7.70 1.93 10.38
C GLY A 740 -8.27 3.17 11.09
N PHE A 741 -8.33 3.22 12.41
CA PHE A 741 -9.00 4.29 13.18
C PHE A 741 -8.36 5.70 13.01
N GLY A 742 -7.12 5.79 12.56
CA GLY A 742 -6.37 7.07 12.45
C GLY A 742 -7.04 8.12 11.53
N ASN A 743 -7.89 7.68 10.61
CA ASN A 743 -8.66 8.55 9.72
C ASN A 743 -10.10 8.85 10.23
N GLU A 744 -10.50 8.32 11.40
CA GLU A 744 -11.80 8.65 11.96
C GLU A 744 -11.87 10.15 12.34
N PRO A 745 -13.00 10.81 12.10
CA PRO A 745 -13.17 12.25 12.38
C PRO A 745 -12.75 12.64 13.80
N TYR A 746 -13.07 11.78 14.78
CA TYR A 746 -12.67 11.99 16.17
C TYR A 746 -11.15 11.98 16.34
N MET A 747 -10.42 11.03 15.73
CA MET A 747 -8.96 10.96 15.86
C MET A 747 -8.28 12.13 15.15
N VAL A 748 -8.73 12.49 13.95
CA VAL A 748 -8.21 13.65 13.20
C VAL A 748 -8.38 14.93 14.04
N ARG A 749 -9.58 15.15 14.61
CA ARG A 749 -9.81 16.30 15.50
C ARG A 749 -8.90 16.27 16.73
N ARG A 750 -8.72 15.11 17.37
CA ARG A 750 -7.84 14.99 18.55
C ARG A 750 -6.37 15.27 18.21
N ARG A 751 -5.94 14.89 17.02
CA ARG A 751 -4.60 15.24 16.50
C ARG A 751 -4.44 16.75 16.36
N TRP A 752 -5.42 17.41 15.75
CA TRP A 752 -5.40 18.87 15.63
C TRP A 752 -5.41 19.57 16.99
N ASP A 753 -6.32 19.17 17.89
CA ASP A 753 -6.40 19.70 19.25
C ASP A 753 -5.08 19.59 20.00
N TYR A 754 -4.39 18.46 19.85
CA TYR A 754 -3.15 18.16 20.55
C TYR A 754 -2.00 19.06 20.09
N PHE A 755 -1.81 19.20 18.78
CA PHE A 755 -0.81 20.11 18.23
C PHE A 755 -1.16 21.58 18.52
N VAL A 756 -2.41 21.97 18.41
CA VAL A 756 -2.84 23.34 18.74
C VAL A 756 -2.52 23.67 20.20
N ARG A 757 -2.83 22.76 21.12
CA ARG A 757 -2.59 23.00 22.55
C ARG A 757 -1.11 23.01 22.90
N TYR A 758 -0.38 21.98 22.53
CA TYR A 758 0.96 21.75 23.07
C TYR A 758 2.10 22.26 22.16
N LEU A 759 1.86 22.43 20.87
CA LEU A 759 2.89 22.90 19.94
C LEU A 759 2.65 24.35 19.50
N LEU A 760 1.41 24.73 19.20
CA LEU A 760 1.07 26.11 18.88
C LEU A 760 0.95 26.96 20.13
N GLY A 761 0.62 26.41 21.30
CA GLY A 761 0.40 27.11 22.55
C GLY A 761 -0.91 27.92 22.56
N ALA A 762 -1.97 27.36 21.93
CA ALA A 762 -3.30 27.96 21.86
C ALA A 762 -4.37 26.95 22.32
N GLU A 763 -5.51 27.44 22.80
CA GLU A 763 -6.64 26.57 23.13
C GLU A 763 -7.43 26.20 21.87
N PRO A 764 -7.70 24.89 21.62
CA PRO A 764 -8.57 24.45 20.54
C PRO A 764 -10.04 24.76 20.84
N PRO A 765 -10.92 24.88 19.83
CA PRO A 765 -12.35 25.05 20.02
C PRO A 765 -12.96 23.81 20.70
N LYS A 766 -13.80 24.02 21.72
CA LYS A 766 -14.48 22.94 22.43
C LYS A 766 -15.54 22.30 21.54
N GLY A 767 -15.56 20.94 21.50
CA GLY A 767 -16.61 20.15 20.87
C GLY A 767 -16.74 20.36 19.36
N TYR A 768 -15.67 20.71 18.64
CA TYR A 768 -15.72 20.78 17.19
C TYR A 768 -15.94 19.37 16.61
N GLU A 769 -16.86 19.25 15.66
CA GLU A 769 -17.14 18.01 14.96
C GLU A 769 -16.79 18.18 13.49
N LEU A 770 -15.89 17.32 12.97
CA LEU A 770 -15.60 17.24 11.55
C LEU A 770 -16.83 16.71 10.80
N LYS A 771 -17.19 17.36 9.70
CA LYS A 771 -18.37 17.03 8.86
C LYS A 771 -18.04 15.97 7.80
N ALA A 772 -17.13 15.05 8.11
CA ALA A 772 -16.82 13.95 7.21
C ALA A 772 -18.09 13.15 6.90
N PRO A 773 -18.31 12.72 5.64
CA PRO A 773 -19.37 11.76 5.32
C PRO A 773 -19.19 10.51 6.18
N GLU A 774 -20.31 9.95 6.67
CA GLU A 774 -20.23 8.64 7.33
C GLU A 774 -19.51 7.65 6.43
N PRO A 775 -18.57 6.85 6.96
CA PRO A 775 -17.95 5.79 6.19
C PRO A 775 -19.06 4.91 5.62
N GLN A 776 -19.21 4.89 4.32
CA GLN A 776 -20.07 3.89 3.68
C GLN A 776 -19.49 2.54 4.07
N GLY A 777 -20.21 1.75 4.88
CA GLY A 777 -19.76 0.59 5.61
C GLY A 777 -18.82 -0.31 4.77
N PHE A 778 -17.67 -0.61 5.34
CA PHE A 778 -16.70 -1.57 4.82
C PHE A 778 -17.21 -2.98 5.09
#